data_a96f1f8e1366da35ff9e12d68d6d58d4
#
_entry.id   a96f1f8e1366da35ff9e12d68d6d58d4
#
_cell.length_a   1.000
_cell.length_b   1.000
_cell.length_c   1.000
_cell.angle_alpha   90.00
_cell.angle_beta   90.00
_cell.angle_gamma   90.00
#
_symmetry.space_group_name_H-M   'P 1'
#
loop_
_entity.id
_entity.type
_entity.pdbx_description
1 polymer ?
#
loop_
_entity_poly.entity_id
_entity_poly.type
_entity_poly.pdbx_seq_one_letter_code
_entity_poly.pdbx_strand_id
1 'polypeptide(L)'
;MNRKNVIRTLTVISAVLLLGWLFLYFNDDTRGFKPVDTSVAVAQINADNVKSAQIDDREQQVRLELKSANGDTANSDKVIAKYPTGYAVPLFDSLNGKGIKTNTAVNQPSVIGSLLIYMLPLILLVGLFVLFSRMQTGGRMGFGFGKSKAKLLSKDMPQTTFADVAGADEAVEELYEIKDFLQNPSRYQALGAKIPKGVLLYGPPGTGKTLLARAVAGEAGVPFFTISGSDFVEMFVGVGASRVRDLFEQAKQNSPCIIFVDEIDAVGRQRGAGLGGGHDEREQTLNQLLVEMDGFGERQGVILIAATNRPDILDPALLRPGRFDRQIPVSSPDLAGRKAVLRVHSQGKPLSPDADLDGLAKRTVGMSGADLANVINEAALLTARENGTIITGAALEEAVDRVIGGPRRKGRIISELEKKITAYHEGGHTLAAWAMPDIEPIYKVTILARGRTGGHAVSVPEDDKGLMTRSEMIARLVFAMGGRAAEELVFREPTTGAVSDIQQATKIARAMVTEYGMSAKLGAVRYGTEHGDPFLGRTMGTQGDYSHEVARDIDDEVRKLIEAAHTEAWAILTEYRDVLDILAGELLEKETLHRAELEAIFADVRKRPKLTMFDDFGGRIPSDKPPIKTPGELAMERGEPWPQAMPEPAFKKAIAQASAAHAQQGPNGNGVYAGSHPGGQQAGRHQANGPAQPDYGAPAGWHAPGWPPPPHQQQQQPQGGYWYPPPPGWGQPPQQGQQGYPPPQQRHAPAGPAAQDESGDDAGRSNYPS
;
A
#
# COMPACT_ATOMS: atom_id res chain seq x y z
N MET A 1 21.21 35.78 0.24
CA MET A 1 22.10 36.45 1.23
C MET A 1 23.38 36.85 0.52
N ASN A 2 23.72 38.14 0.56
CA ASN A 2 24.92 38.63 -0.13
C ASN A 2 26.15 38.00 0.52
N ARG A 3 27.02 37.32 -0.24
CA ARG A 3 28.23 36.62 0.19
C ARG A 3 29.10 37.49 1.14
N LYS A 4 29.09 38.82 0.94
CA LYS A 4 29.78 39.80 1.80
C LYS A 4 29.21 39.90 3.22
N ASN A 5 27.88 39.72 3.41
CA ASN A 5 27.26 39.81 4.74
C ASN A 5 27.50 38.52 5.56
N VAL A 6 27.51 37.34 4.89
CA VAL A 6 27.84 36.06 5.53
C VAL A 6 29.30 36.08 6.06
N ILE A 7 30.21 36.56 5.22
CA ILE A 7 31.65 36.68 5.59
C ILE A 7 31.81 37.67 6.76
N ARG A 8 31.11 38.81 6.76
CA ARG A 8 31.16 39.77 7.90
C ARG A 8 30.61 39.16 9.18
N THR A 9 29.54 38.42 9.15
CA THR A 9 28.97 37.77 10.36
C THR A 9 29.90 36.69 10.87
N LEU A 10 30.49 35.87 10.00
CA LEU A 10 31.47 34.86 10.38
C LEU A 10 32.74 35.47 10.99
N THR A 11 33.25 36.58 10.42
CA THR A 11 34.42 37.27 10.97
C THR A 11 34.16 37.89 12.34
N VAL A 12 32.95 38.43 12.60
CA VAL A 12 32.60 38.96 13.92
C VAL A 12 32.49 37.82 14.95
N ILE A 13 31.85 36.72 14.61
CA ILE A 13 31.75 35.54 15.49
C ILE A 13 33.16 34.98 15.82
N SER A 14 34.00 34.82 14.79
CA SER A 14 35.38 34.36 14.98
C SER A 14 36.20 35.30 15.84
N ALA A 15 36.05 36.62 15.70
CA ALA A 15 36.71 37.61 16.51
C ALA A 15 36.28 37.54 17.98
N VAL A 16 34.99 37.38 18.25
CA VAL A 16 34.46 37.25 19.64
C VAL A 16 34.94 35.96 20.29
N LEU A 17 34.95 34.84 19.54
CA LEU A 17 35.46 33.56 20.05
C LEU A 17 36.98 33.63 20.32
N LEU A 18 37.73 34.32 19.46
CA LEU A 18 39.18 34.51 19.64
C LEU A 18 39.47 35.37 20.84
N LEU A 19 38.74 36.47 21.06
CA LEU A 19 38.88 37.34 22.24
C LEU A 19 38.49 36.56 23.52
N GLY A 20 37.44 35.79 23.53
CA GLY A 20 37.06 34.93 24.65
C GLY A 20 38.12 33.88 24.97
N TRP A 21 38.67 33.23 23.94
CA TRP A 21 39.77 32.27 24.10
C TRP A 21 41.06 32.95 24.63
N LEU A 22 41.41 34.14 24.11
CA LEU A 22 42.54 34.93 24.60
C LEU A 22 42.38 35.33 26.06
N PHE A 23 41.18 35.76 26.46
CA PHE A 23 40.87 36.10 27.84
C PHE A 23 41.05 34.91 28.77
N LEU A 24 40.52 33.74 28.44
CA LEU A 24 40.71 32.50 29.20
C LEU A 24 42.17 32.07 29.20
N TYR A 25 42.88 32.28 28.09
CA TYR A 25 44.29 31.95 27.95
C TYR A 25 45.19 32.77 28.87
N PHE A 26 44.93 34.07 29.04
CA PHE A 26 45.77 34.94 29.89
C PHE A 26 45.37 34.89 31.37
N ASN A 27 44.19 34.39 31.71
CA ASN A 27 43.68 34.34 33.08
C ASN A 27 43.86 32.96 33.76
N ASP A 28 44.66 32.08 33.15
CA ASP A 28 44.95 30.75 33.68
C ASP A 28 46.18 30.79 34.60
N ASP A 29 45.95 30.93 35.92
CA ASP A 29 46.97 31.00 36.95
C ASP A 29 47.73 29.68 37.22
N THR A 30 47.31 28.58 36.59
CA THR A 30 47.95 27.24 36.73
C THR A 30 49.15 27.06 35.78
N ARG A 31 49.38 28.00 34.89
CA ARG A 31 50.46 27.94 33.92
C ARG A 31 51.83 28.04 34.57
N GLY A 32 52.67 27.10 34.21
CA GLY A 32 54.05 27.00 34.76
C GLY A 32 54.15 26.00 35.90
N PHE A 33 53.05 25.41 36.37
CA PHE A 33 53.05 24.30 37.31
C PHE A 33 52.92 22.97 36.59
N LYS A 34 53.77 22.01 36.95
CA LYS A 34 53.69 20.64 36.43
C LYS A 34 52.71 19.82 37.27
N PRO A 35 51.69 19.17 36.69
CA PRO A 35 50.82 18.30 37.48
C PRO A 35 51.58 17.06 37.94
N VAL A 36 51.44 16.72 39.21
CA VAL A 36 52.03 15.54 39.85
C VAL A 36 50.97 14.86 40.72
N ASP A 37 51.21 13.58 41.03
CA ASP A 37 50.34 12.82 41.91
C ASP A 37 50.42 13.37 43.36
N THR A 38 49.32 13.24 44.09
CA THR A 38 49.25 13.72 45.51
C THR A 38 50.33 13.08 46.38
N SER A 39 50.63 11.79 46.15
CA SER A 39 51.70 11.06 46.85
C SER A 39 53.07 11.66 46.61
N VAL A 40 53.38 12.14 45.42
CA VAL A 40 54.64 12.80 45.07
C VAL A 40 54.73 14.16 45.76
N ALA A 41 53.60 14.91 45.71
CA ALA A 41 53.57 16.20 46.42
C ALA A 41 53.78 16.04 47.95
N VAL A 42 53.12 15.06 48.58
CA VAL A 42 53.30 14.71 49.99
C VAL A 42 54.71 14.22 50.28
N ALA A 43 55.34 13.46 49.44
CA ALA A 43 56.74 13.02 49.57
C ALA A 43 57.69 14.19 49.53
N GLN A 44 57.54 15.22 48.71
CA GLN A 44 58.32 16.42 48.61
C GLN A 44 58.12 17.27 49.87
N ILE A 45 56.93 17.36 50.43
CA ILE A 45 56.67 18.05 51.73
C ILE A 45 57.38 17.31 52.86
N ASN A 46 57.30 15.97 52.88
CA ASN A 46 57.96 15.15 53.92
C ASN A 46 59.49 15.24 53.87
N ALA A 47 60.04 15.31 52.65
CA ALA A 47 61.51 15.46 52.43
C ALA A 47 62.04 16.88 52.67
N ASP A 48 61.21 17.81 53.16
CA ASP A 48 61.56 19.24 53.43
C ASP A 48 62.06 19.97 52.15
N ASN A 49 61.65 19.50 50.96
CA ASN A 49 62.06 20.04 49.67
C ASN A 49 61.13 21.16 49.16
N VAL A 50 60.23 21.67 49.98
CA VAL A 50 59.30 22.72 49.60
C VAL A 50 59.77 24.07 50.07
N LYS A 51 59.81 25.08 49.22
CA LYS A 51 60.18 26.46 49.50
C LYS A 51 58.95 27.30 49.86
N SER A 52 57.88 27.15 49.14
CA SER A 52 56.60 27.81 49.40
C SER A 52 55.44 26.91 48.93
N ALA A 53 54.28 27.03 49.54
CA ALA A 53 53.07 26.27 49.21
C ALA A 53 51.86 27.21 49.12
N GLN A 54 50.98 26.97 48.18
CA GLN A 54 49.69 27.61 48.04
C GLN A 54 48.59 26.54 48.03
N ILE A 55 47.68 26.63 48.99
CA ILE A 55 46.54 25.71 49.09
C ILE A 55 45.30 26.41 48.51
N ASP A 56 44.66 25.79 47.53
CA ASP A 56 43.38 26.21 47.03
C ASP A 56 42.33 25.15 47.39
N ASP A 57 41.57 25.45 48.45
CA ASP A 57 40.57 24.50 48.97
C ASP A 57 39.33 24.37 48.08
N ARG A 58 39.03 25.34 47.22
CA ARG A 58 37.92 25.30 46.32
C ARG A 58 38.19 24.38 45.13
N GLU A 59 39.39 24.45 44.59
CA GLU A 59 39.81 23.60 43.48
C GLU A 59 40.45 22.29 43.97
N GLN A 60 40.55 22.12 45.29
CA GLN A 60 41.16 20.93 45.92
C GLN A 60 42.57 20.65 45.41
N GLN A 61 43.38 21.69 45.29
CA GLN A 61 44.72 21.57 44.74
C GLN A 61 45.72 22.32 45.60
N VAL A 62 46.92 21.76 45.65
CA VAL A 62 48.05 22.38 46.26
C VAL A 62 49.13 22.70 45.24
N ARG A 63 49.62 23.91 45.22
CA ARG A 63 50.71 24.35 44.37
C ARG A 63 51.96 24.47 45.24
N LEU A 64 53.03 23.78 44.90
CA LEU A 64 54.26 23.75 45.62
C LEU A 64 55.40 24.32 44.76
N GLU A 65 56.20 25.20 45.35
CA GLU A 65 57.46 25.63 44.80
C GLU A 65 58.59 24.89 45.54
N LEU A 66 59.37 24.08 44.79
CA LEU A 66 60.38 23.20 45.36
C LEU A 66 61.71 23.92 45.49
N LYS A 67 62.54 23.52 46.47
CA LYS A 67 63.91 23.98 46.63
C LYS A 67 64.86 23.43 45.58
N SER A 68 64.61 22.19 45.16
CA SER A 68 65.32 21.52 44.05
C SER A 68 64.42 20.54 43.34
N ALA A 69 64.52 20.44 42.00
CA ALA A 69 63.77 19.49 41.17
C ALA A 69 64.51 18.15 41.18
N ASN A 70 63.97 17.14 41.85
CA ASN A 70 64.54 15.79 41.95
C ASN A 70 63.54 14.69 41.67
N GLY A 71 63.98 13.57 41.11
CA GLY A 71 63.12 12.40 40.86
C GLY A 71 61.93 12.68 39.91
N ASP A 72 60.74 12.37 40.36
CA ASP A 72 59.48 12.51 39.52
C ASP A 72 59.15 14.00 39.20
N THR A 73 59.88 14.96 39.87
CA THR A 73 59.76 16.39 39.62
C THR A 73 60.92 16.97 38.80
N ALA A 74 61.78 16.10 38.21
CA ALA A 74 63.06 16.40 37.55
C ALA A 74 62.99 17.33 36.34
N ASN A 75 62.07 18.17 36.13
CA ASN A 75 62.06 19.20 35.07
C ASN A 75 61.22 20.43 35.42
N SER A 76 60.78 20.56 36.70
CA SER A 76 60.05 21.75 37.15
C SER A 76 60.17 21.91 38.65
N ASP A 77 60.58 23.12 39.07
CA ASP A 77 60.58 23.55 40.44
C ASP A 77 59.20 23.94 40.95
N LYS A 78 58.20 23.98 40.10
CA LYS A 78 56.78 24.29 40.36
C LYS A 78 55.89 23.12 40.05
N VAL A 79 55.24 22.57 41.08
CA VAL A 79 54.34 21.41 40.92
C VAL A 79 52.96 21.70 41.50
N ILE A 80 51.95 21.09 40.89
CA ILE A 80 50.57 21.18 41.33
C ILE A 80 50.00 19.76 41.51
N ALA A 81 49.36 19.51 42.63
CA ALA A 81 48.71 18.23 42.93
C ALA A 81 47.31 18.47 43.46
N LYS A 82 46.39 17.56 43.10
CA LYS A 82 45.03 17.55 43.63
C LYS A 82 44.97 16.72 44.90
N TYR A 83 44.15 17.12 45.87
CA TYR A 83 43.94 16.36 47.09
C TYR A 83 42.46 16.10 47.36
N PRO A 84 42.07 15.00 48.06
CA PRO A 84 40.69 14.68 48.38
C PRO A 84 40.06 15.66 49.36
N THR A 85 38.75 15.82 49.33
CA THR A 85 37.96 16.68 50.21
C THR A 85 38.27 16.40 51.67
N GLY A 86 38.50 17.45 52.43
CA GLY A 86 38.84 17.35 53.85
C GLY A 86 40.35 17.19 54.16
N TYR A 87 41.22 17.06 53.17
CA TYR A 87 42.65 16.87 53.32
C TYR A 87 43.44 18.21 53.45
N ALA A 88 42.78 19.35 53.25
CA ALA A 88 43.37 20.67 53.28
C ALA A 88 43.98 20.99 54.65
N VAL A 89 43.28 20.67 55.76
CA VAL A 89 43.71 20.95 57.11
C VAL A 89 44.96 20.12 57.51
N PRO A 90 44.97 18.77 57.32
CA PRO A 90 46.15 17.94 57.52
C PRO A 90 47.37 18.39 56.68
N LEU A 91 47.13 18.85 55.48
CA LEU A 91 48.17 19.33 54.56
C LEU A 91 48.74 20.68 55.06
N PHE A 92 47.87 21.58 55.50
CA PHE A 92 48.26 22.84 56.06
C PHE A 92 49.09 22.65 57.33
N ASP A 93 48.66 21.77 58.25
CA ASP A 93 49.38 21.45 59.49
C ASP A 93 50.77 20.86 59.22
N SER A 94 50.85 19.96 58.20
CA SER A 94 52.12 19.36 57.77
C SER A 94 53.11 20.41 57.22
N LEU A 95 52.62 21.39 56.47
CA LEU A 95 53.41 22.45 55.88
C LEU A 95 53.83 23.47 56.94
N ASN A 96 52.91 23.81 57.84
CA ASN A 96 53.17 24.79 58.94
C ASN A 96 54.11 24.21 60.02
N GLY A 97 53.96 22.92 60.36
CA GLY A 97 54.87 22.23 61.28
C GLY A 97 56.31 22.17 60.79
N LYS A 98 56.59 22.36 59.52
CA LYS A 98 57.91 22.44 58.88
C LYS A 98 58.39 23.87 58.60
N GLY A 99 57.61 24.88 59.01
CA GLY A 99 57.96 26.28 58.82
C GLY A 99 57.94 26.79 57.39
N ILE A 100 57.21 26.03 56.46
CA ILE A 100 57.11 26.39 55.07
C ILE A 100 56.12 27.55 54.91
N LYS A 101 56.49 28.59 54.18
CA LYS A 101 55.59 29.71 53.90
C LYS A 101 54.38 29.21 53.13
N THR A 102 53.21 29.11 53.76
CA THR A 102 51.98 28.63 53.21
C THR A 102 51.00 29.78 52.97
N ASN A 103 50.51 29.94 51.75
CA ASN A 103 49.50 30.92 51.45
C ASN A 103 48.19 30.15 51.10
N THR A 104 47.09 30.57 51.69
CA THR A 104 45.75 30.04 51.29
C THR A 104 45.12 31.01 50.31
N ALA A 105 44.87 30.55 49.12
CA ALA A 105 44.18 31.37 48.15
C ALA A 105 42.69 31.44 48.51
N VAL A 106 42.27 32.54 49.07
CA VAL A 106 40.86 32.89 49.23
C VAL A 106 40.44 33.59 47.94
N ASN A 107 40.04 32.78 46.93
CA ASN A 107 39.60 33.31 45.65
C ASN A 107 38.18 33.88 45.87
N GLN A 108 38.04 35.17 46.18
CA GLN A 108 36.73 35.82 46.14
C GLN A 108 36.32 35.93 44.66
N PRO A 109 35.07 35.46 44.28
CA PRO A 109 34.61 35.59 42.91
C PRO A 109 34.61 37.09 42.55
N SER A 110 35.37 37.45 41.54
CA SER A 110 35.32 38.79 40.97
C SER A 110 33.88 39.10 40.59
N VAL A 111 33.29 40.13 41.16
CA VAL A 111 31.93 40.59 40.89
C VAL A 111 31.76 40.82 39.38
N ILE A 112 32.82 41.31 38.73
CA ILE A 112 32.86 41.51 37.25
C ILE A 112 32.86 40.19 36.51
N GLY A 113 33.61 39.18 36.97
CA GLY A 113 33.64 37.85 36.37
C GLY A 113 32.29 37.13 36.48
N SER A 114 31.64 37.20 37.64
CA SER A 114 30.31 36.64 37.87
C SER A 114 29.26 37.33 37.01
N LEU A 115 29.31 38.66 36.91
CA LEU A 115 28.40 39.45 36.10
C LEU A 115 28.55 39.12 34.60
N LEU A 116 29.79 38.91 34.13
CA LEU A 116 30.04 38.49 32.73
C LEU A 116 29.52 37.09 32.43
N ILE A 117 29.67 36.15 33.36
CA ILE A 117 29.17 34.77 33.17
C ILE A 117 27.65 34.74 33.08
N TYR A 118 26.94 35.54 33.87
CA TYR A 118 25.46 35.58 33.83
C TYR A 118 24.91 36.48 32.72
N MET A 119 25.60 37.57 32.36
CA MET A 119 25.15 38.51 31.33
C MET A 119 25.47 38.05 29.89
N LEU A 120 26.55 37.27 29.69
CA LEU A 120 26.98 36.80 28.38
C LEU A 120 25.89 35.93 27.67
N PRO A 121 25.27 34.92 28.33
CA PRO A 121 24.16 34.16 27.74
C PRO A 121 22.96 35.05 27.45
N LEU A 122 22.64 36.02 28.32
CA LEU A 122 21.53 36.93 28.11
C LEU A 122 21.76 37.86 26.92
N ILE A 123 22.96 38.43 26.77
CA ILE A 123 23.36 39.25 25.62
C ILE A 123 23.33 38.43 24.32
N LEU A 124 23.77 37.17 24.38
CA LEU A 124 23.76 36.24 23.25
C LEU A 124 22.33 35.90 22.86
N LEU A 125 21.42 35.70 23.83
CA LEU A 125 20.01 35.43 23.61
C LEU A 125 19.29 36.64 23.02
N VAL A 126 19.56 37.84 23.52
CA VAL A 126 19.02 39.10 22.97
C VAL A 126 19.60 39.37 21.60
N GLY A 127 20.89 39.12 21.37
CA GLY A 127 21.52 39.21 20.06
C GLY A 127 20.92 38.24 19.04
N LEU A 128 20.66 37.00 19.46
CA LEU A 128 19.98 35.99 18.67
C LEU A 128 18.53 36.37 18.37
N PHE A 129 17.83 36.92 19.37
CA PHE A 129 16.44 37.41 19.20
C PHE A 129 16.37 38.59 18.22
N VAL A 130 17.32 39.57 18.33
CA VAL A 130 17.40 40.68 17.37
C VAL A 130 17.79 40.21 15.97
N LEU A 131 18.68 39.22 15.88
CA LEU A 131 19.03 38.59 14.60
C LEU A 131 17.81 37.88 14.01
N PHE A 132 17.07 37.13 14.82
CA PHE A 132 15.83 36.43 14.43
C PHE A 132 14.72 37.40 14.03
N SER A 133 14.52 38.50 14.77
CA SER A 133 13.55 39.53 14.46
C SER A 133 13.91 40.33 13.19
N ARG A 134 15.20 40.59 12.94
CA ARG A 134 15.67 41.18 11.68
C ARG A 134 15.56 40.22 10.48
N MET A 135 15.65 38.91 10.69
CA MET A 135 15.33 37.93 9.66
C MET A 135 13.84 37.87 9.36
N GLN A 136 12.98 38.20 10.35
CA GLN A 136 11.53 38.21 10.20
C GLN A 136 10.97 39.50 9.56
N THR A 137 11.65 40.65 9.75
CA THR A 137 11.21 41.96 9.23
C THR A 137 11.78 42.33 7.86
N GLY A 138 12.80 41.62 7.38
CA GLY A 138 13.37 41.78 6.03
C GLY A 138 12.72 40.83 5.06
N GLY A 139 11.65 41.25 4.40
CA GLY A 139 10.77 40.62 3.45
C GLY A 139 11.21 39.34 2.76
N ARG A 140 10.34 38.33 2.68
CA ARG A 140 10.36 37.16 1.80
C ARG A 140 11.41 36.06 2.08
N MET A 141 11.52 35.59 3.30
CA MET A 141 11.85 34.20 3.54
C MET A 141 10.75 33.57 4.37
N GLY A 142 9.58 33.38 3.75
CA GLY A 142 8.69 32.31 4.13
C GLY A 142 9.50 31.00 3.98
N PHE A 143 9.61 30.25 5.06
CA PHE A 143 10.10 28.88 4.97
C PHE A 143 9.33 28.20 3.86
N GLY A 144 9.99 27.84 2.77
CA GLY A 144 9.40 27.22 1.59
C GLY A 144 8.87 25.79 1.84
N PHE A 145 8.47 25.49 3.07
CA PHE A 145 7.86 24.22 3.47
C PHE A 145 6.44 24.04 2.90
N GLY A 146 5.76 25.12 2.53
CA GLY A 146 4.42 25.06 1.96
C GLY A 146 4.35 24.99 0.43
N LYS A 147 5.49 25.09 -0.28
CA LYS A 147 5.45 24.95 -1.73
C LYS A 147 5.28 23.51 -2.13
N SER A 148 4.30 23.24 -2.97
CA SER A 148 4.07 21.93 -3.56
C SER A 148 5.35 21.44 -4.25
N LYS A 149 5.72 20.19 -3.94
CA LYS A 149 6.73 19.45 -4.70
C LYS A 149 6.12 18.80 -5.95
N ALA A 150 4.90 19.21 -6.32
CA ALA A 150 4.28 18.72 -7.53
C ALA A 150 5.31 18.85 -8.67
N LYS A 151 5.76 17.71 -9.16
CA LYS A 151 6.59 17.68 -10.35
C LYS A 151 5.63 18.04 -11.49
N LEU A 152 5.74 19.26 -12.00
CA LEU A 152 5.42 19.45 -13.40
C LEU A 152 6.26 18.38 -14.11
N LEU A 153 5.63 17.32 -14.60
CA LEU A 153 6.35 16.45 -15.52
C LEU A 153 6.71 17.37 -16.67
N SER A 154 7.94 17.86 -16.62
CA SER A 154 8.67 18.64 -17.59
C SER A 154 7.81 19.31 -18.69
N LYS A 155 8.25 20.38 -19.27
CA LYS A 155 7.67 21.01 -20.47
C LYS A 155 7.39 20.04 -21.63
N ASP A 156 7.77 18.77 -21.49
CA ASP A 156 7.48 17.67 -22.38
C ASP A 156 6.15 17.04 -21.94
N MET A 157 5.11 17.22 -22.75
CA MET A 157 3.83 16.52 -22.65
C MET A 157 4.10 15.02 -22.51
N PRO A 158 3.34 14.27 -21.68
CA PRO A 158 3.49 12.82 -21.63
C PRO A 158 3.41 12.25 -23.05
N GLN A 159 4.42 11.53 -23.48
CA GLN A 159 4.41 10.85 -24.79
C GLN A 159 3.51 9.62 -24.77
N THR A 160 3.08 9.21 -23.59
CA THR A 160 2.18 8.05 -23.37
C THR A 160 0.79 8.36 -23.92
N THR A 161 0.28 7.49 -24.78
CA THR A 161 -1.04 7.57 -25.39
C THR A 161 -1.90 6.36 -25.00
N PHE A 162 -3.17 6.33 -25.40
CA PHE A 162 -4.02 5.16 -25.20
C PHE A 162 -3.55 3.91 -25.96
N ALA A 163 -2.71 4.07 -26.99
CA ALA A 163 -2.08 2.94 -27.68
C ALA A 163 -1.07 2.18 -26.81
N ASP A 164 -0.52 2.82 -25.78
CA ASP A 164 0.39 2.20 -24.82
C ASP A 164 -0.35 1.51 -23.67
N VAL A 165 -1.67 1.65 -23.61
CA VAL A 165 -2.53 1.03 -22.60
C VAL A 165 -3.19 -0.21 -23.20
N ALA A 166 -3.03 -1.34 -22.53
CA ALA A 166 -3.63 -2.60 -22.93
C ALA A 166 -4.41 -3.22 -21.77
N GLY A 167 -5.52 -3.92 -22.09
CA GLY A 167 -6.29 -4.69 -21.12
C GLY A 167 -7.12 -3.86 -20.13
N ALA A 168 -7.52 -2.66 -20.53
CA ALA A 168 -8.39 -1.77 -19.75
C ALA A 168 -9.32 -1.00 -20.71
N ASP A 169 -9.91 -1.69 -21.67
CA ASP A 169 -10.68 -1.11 -22.78
C ASP A 169 -11.86 -0.25 -22.27
N GLU A 170 -12.59 -0.73 -21.26
CA GLU A 170 -13.74 -0.01 -20.68
C GLU A 170 -13.29 1.28 -19.99
N ALA A 171 -12.19 1.22 -19.26
CA ALA A 171 -11.63 2.42 -18.61
C ALA A 171 -11.11 3.42 -19.65
N VAL A 172 -10.55 2.93 -20.75
CA VAL A 172 -10.11 3.79 -21.88
C VAL A 172 -11.31 4.45 -22.55
N GLU A 173 -12.42 3.75 -22.76
CA GLU A 173 -13.64 4.29 -23.35
C GLU A 173 -14.19 5.45 -22.51
N GLU A 174 -14.32 5.25 -21.20
CA GLU A 174 -14.75 6.29 -20.26
C GLU A 174 -13.81 7.52 -20.25
N LEU A 175 -12.51 7.26 -20.29
CA LEU A 175 -11.48 8.31 -20.29
C LEU A 175 -11.36 9.01 -21.65
N TYR A 176 -11.78 8.35 -22.74
CA TYR A 176 -11.80 8.97 -24.06
C TYR A 176 -12.77 10.15 -24.13
N GLU A 177 -13.89 10.11 -23.40
CA GLU A 177 -14.79 11.25 -23.28
C GLU A 177 -14.12 12.44 -22.59
N ILE A 178 -13.30 12.17 -21.55
CA ILE A 178 -12.54 13.21 -20.86
C ILE A 178 -11.52 13.87 -21.79
N LYS A 179 -10.82 13.04 -22.57
CA LYS A 179 -9.87 13.52 -23.60
C LYS A 179 -10.57 14.38 -24.66
N ASP A 180 -11.69 13.90 -25.23
CA ASP A 180 -12.45 14.65 -26.25
C ASP A 180 -12.95 15.99 -25.69
N PHE A 181 -13.39 16.00 -24.43
CA PHE A 181 -13.77 17.23 -23.76
C PHE A 181 -12.59 18.22 -23.65
N LEU A 182 -11.40 17.76 -23.22
CA LEU A 182 -10.23 18.63 -23.08
C LEU A 182 -9.79 19.23 -24.43
N GLN A 183 -9.98 18.47 -25.53
CA GLN A 183 -9.65 18.91 -26.89
C GLN A 183 -10.74 19.82 -27.48
N ASN A 184 -12.03 19.51 -27.24
CA ASN A 184 -13.18 20.13 -27.89
C ASN A 184 -14.24 20.65 -26.90
N PRO A 185 -13.88 21.52 -25.93
CA PRO A 185 -14.80 21.95 -24.85
C PRO A 185 -16.06 22.67 -25.38
N SER A 186 -15.97 23.39 -26.50
CA SER A 186 -17.08 24.14 -27.08
C SER A 186 -18.23 23.25 -27.52
N ARG A 187 -17.99 22.04 -27.99
CA ARG A 187 -19.01 21.08 -28.41
C ARG A 187 -19.92 20.68 -27.23
N TYR A 188 -19.32 20.41 -26.09
CA TYR A 188 -20.03 20.00 -24.88
C TYR A 188 -20.80 21.18 -24.26
N GLN A 189 -20.18 22.37 -24.24
CA GLN A 189 -20.83 23.59 -23.77
C GLN A 189 -22.04 23.98 -24.60
N ALA A 190 -22.00 23.78 -25.91
CA ALA A 190 -23.14 24.07 -26.80
C ALA A 190 -24.35 23.19 -26.50
N LEU A 191 -24.13 21.98 -26.00
CA LEU A 191 -25.19 21.04 -25.60
C LEU A 191 -25.61 21.21 -24.13
N GLY A 192 -24.99 22.16 -23.38
CA GLY A 192 -25.26 22.36 -21.95
C GLY A 192 -24.75 21.22 -21.06
N ALA A 193 -23.85 20.36 -21.58
CA ALA A 193 -23.29 19.27 -20.81
C ALA A 193 -22.36 19.81 -19.71
N LYS A 194 -22.51 19.28 -18.49
CA LYS A 194 -21.63 19.59 -17.36
C LYS A 194 -20.42 18.66 -17.40
N ILE A 195 -19.27 19.25 -17.27
CA ILE A 195 -17.98 18.57 -17.28
C ILE A 195 -17.73 17.95 -15.92
N PRO A 196 -17.27 16.70 -15.83
CA PRO A 196 -16.83 16.13 -14.57
C PRO A 196 -15.62 16.90 -14.06
N LYS A 197 -15.70 17.40 -12.82
CA LYS A 197 -14.58 18.10 -12.17
C LYS A 197 -13.50 17.13 -11.72
N GLY A 198 -13.89 15.91 -11.36
CA GLY A 198 -12.99 14.87 -10.88
C GLY A 198 -13.35 13.48 -11.37
N VAL A 199 -12.34 12.69 -11.62
CA VAL A 199 -12.42 11.27 -12.00
C VAL A 199 -11.65 10.46 -10.97
N LEU A 200 -12.28 9.45 -10.39
CA LEU A 200 -11.65 8.51 -9.47
C LEU A 200 -11.38 7.19 -10.20
N LEU A 201 -10.11 6.83 -10.35
CA LEU A 201 -9.67 5.52 -10.81
C LEU A 201 -9.46 4.61 -9.60
N TYR A 202 -10.20 3.52 -9.52
CA TYR A 202 -10.06 2.61 -8.39
C TYR A 202 -9.95 1.15 -8.83
N GLY A 203 -9.29 0.32 -8.03
CA GLY A 203 -9.11 -1.10 -8.30
C GLY A 203 -7.81 -1.66 -7.74
N PRO A 204 -7.51 -2.93 -7.97
CA PRO A 204 -6.31 -3.60 -7.46
C PRO A 204 -5.00 -2.86 -7.82
N PRO A 205 -3.93 -3.04 -7.04
CA PRO A 205 -2.63 -2.48 -7.40
C PRO A 205 -2.08 -3.11 -8.70
N GLY A 206 -1.30 -2.35 -9.44
CA GLY A 206 -0.66 -2.84 -10.67
C GLY A 206 -1.55 -2.91 -11.92
N THR A 207 -2.81 -2.45 -11.86
CA THR A 207 -3.75 -2.46 -13.01
C THR A 207 -3.54 -1.30 -14.00
N GLY A 208 -2.58 -0.40 -13.76
CA GLY A 208 -2.24 0.67 -14.71
C GLY A 208 -2.95 2.00 -14.49
N LYS A 209 -3.56 2.27 -13.33
CA LYS A 209 -4.27 3.53 -13.01
C LYS A 209 -3.45 4.77 -13.31
N THR A 210 -2.20 4.81 -12.87
CA THR A 210 -1.27 5.93 -13.14
C THR A 210 -0.91 6.04 -14.63
N LEU A 211 -0.80 4.91 -15.34
CA LEU A 211 -0.55 4.86 -16.78
C LEU A 211 -1.74 5.43 -17.55
N LEU A 212 -2.97 5.04 -17.20
CA LEU A 212 -4.21 5.58 -17.77
C LEU A 212 -4.30 7.10 -17.63
N ALA A 213 -4.04 7.63 -16.42
CA ALA A 213 -4.07 9.08 -16.21
C ALA A 213 -3.05 9.84 -17.08
N ARG A 214 -1.84 9.26 -17.26
CA ARG A 214 -0.83 9.81 -18.18
C ARG A 214 -1.26 9.74 -19.63
N ALA A 215 -1.89 8.64 -20.03
CA ALA A 215 -2.36 8.42 -21.38
C ALA A 215 -3.44 9.45 -21.77
N VAL A 216 -4.36 9.76 -20.85
CA VAL A 216 -5.35 10.84 -21.09
C VAL A 216 -4.67 12.18 -21.36
N ALA A 217 -3.66 12.53 -20.55
CA ALA A 217 -2.96 13.81 -20.72
C ALA A 217 -2.15 13.86 -22.01
N GLY A 218 -1.46 12.78 -22.37
CA GLY A 218 -0.70 12.66 -23.62
C GLY A 218 -1.59 12.69 -24.85
N GLU A 219 -2.71 11.96 -24.83
CA GLU A 219 -3.69 11.95 -25.92
C GLU A 219 -4.42 13.29 -26.07
N ALA A 220 -4.71 13.97 -24.94
CA ALA A 220 -5.32 15.29 -24.94
C ALA A 220 -4.34 16.42 -25.31
N GLY A 221 -3.03 16.17 -25.19
CA GLY A 221 -1.98 17.17 -25.43
C GLY A 221 -1.96 18.28 -24.38
N VAL A 222 -2.30 17.97 -23.11
CA VAL A 222 -2.39 18.95 -22.01
C VAL A 222 -1.30 18.71 -20.94
N PRO A 223 -0.93 19.75 -20.18
CA PRO A 223 -0.01 19.63 -19.05
C PRO A 223 -0.51 18.65 -17.99
N PHE A 224 0.42 17.88 -17.40
CA PHE A 224 0.13 16.88 -16.40
C PHE A 224 0.88 17.16 -15.09
N PHE A 225 0.11 17.45 -14.03
CA PHE A 225 0.64 17.68 -12.69
C PHE A 225 0.44 16.41 -11.86
N THR A 226 1.50 15.81 -11.37
CA THR A 226 1.40 14.60 -10.55
C THR A 226 1.93 14.80 -9.15
N ILE A 227 1.21 14.26 -8.17
CA ILE A 227 1.57 14.26 -6.75
C ILE A 227 1.04 12.98 -6.11
N SER A 228 1.72 12.47 -5.08
CA SER A 228 1.18 11.40 -4.23
C SER A 228 0.32 11.99 -3.10
N GLY A 229 -0.78 11.32 -2.75
CA GLY A 229 -1.57 11.67 -1.58
C GLY A 229 -0.73 11.70 -0.30
N SER A 230 0.29 10.85 -0.20
CA SER A 230 1.24 10.84 0.90
C SER A 230 2.07 12.12 1.02
N ASP A 231 2.33 12.84 -0.09
CA ASP A 231 3.06 14.11 -0.08
C ASP A 231 2.28 15.25 0.60
N PHE A 232 0.99 15.08 0.79
CA PHE A 232 0.14 16.03 1.53
C PHE A 232 0.12 15.77 3.03
N VAL A 233 0.55 14.59 3.49
CA VAL A 233 0.59 14.23 4.91
C VAL A 233 1.92 14.67 5.50
N GLU A 234 1.87 15.68 6.37
CA GLU A 234 3.06 16.24 7.01
C GLU A 234 2.86 16.29 8.54
N MET A 235 3.97 16.42 9.29
CA MET A 235 3.89 16.51 10.75
C MET A 235 3.44 17.90 11.25
N PHE A 236 3.50 18.92 10.39
CA PHE A 236 3.16 20.29 10.75
C PHE A 236 1.79 20.67 10.22
N VAL A 237 0.90 21.09 11.11
CA VAL A 237 -0.48 21.50 10.80
C VAL A 237 -0.50 22.63 9.76
N GLY A 238 -1.29 22.45 8.71
CA GLY A 238 -1.52 23.44 7.65
C GLY A 238 -0.54 23.41 6.49
N VAL A 239 0.53 22.63 6.53
CA VAL A 239 1.49 22.49 5.42
C VAL A 239 0.87 21.73 4.24
N GLY A 240 0.16 20.64 4.52
CA GLY A 240 -0.57 19.88 3.50
C GLY A 240 -1.62 20.72 2.79
N ALA A 241 -2.44 21.44 3.55
CA ALA A 241 -3.45 22.36 3.01
C ALA A 241 -2.83 23.47 2.13
N SER A 242 -1.65 23.98 2.50
CA SER A 242 -0.93 24.97 1.69
C SER A 242 -0.43 24.38 0.38
N ARG A 243 0.06 23.13 0.38
CA ARG A 243 0.48 22.43 -0.83
C ARG A 243 -0.68 22.16 -1.79
N VAL A 244 -1.83 21.77 -1.25
CA VAL A 244 -3.04 21.60 -2.05
C VAL A 244 -3.36 22.92 -2.76
N ARG A 245 -3.43 24.04 -2.03
CA ARG A 245 -3.72 25.35 -2.62
C ARG A 245 -2.71 25.74 -3.70
N ASP A 246 -1.43 25.59 -3.43
CA ASP A 246 -0.33 25.89 -4.39
C ASP A 246 -0.44 25.05 -5.67
N LEU A 247 -0.72 23.74 -5.55
CA LEU A 247 -0.93 22.84 -6.68
C LEU A 247 -2.10 23.30 -7.56
N PHE A 248 -3.24 23.60 -6.95
CA PHE A 248 -4.43 24.04 -7.68
C PHE A 248 -4.25 25.42 -8.30
N GLU A 249 -3.52 26.31 -7.66
CA GLU A 249 -3.18 27.63 -8.23
C GLU A 249 -2.27 27.48 -9.45
N GLN A 250 -1.24 26.61 -9.39
CA GLN A 250 -0.38 26.29 -10.53
C GLN A 250 -1.17 25.69 -11.70
N ALA A 251 -2.09 24.76 -11.41
CA ALA A 251 -2.94 24.15 -12.42
C ALA A 251 -3.86 25.17 -13.10
N LYS A 252 -4.48 26.07 -12.33
CA LYS A 252 -5.32 27.15 -12.87
C LYS A 252 -4.54 28.08 -13.79
N GLN A 253 -3.26 28.33 -13.51
CA GLN A 253 -2.38 29.16 -14.37
C GLN A 253 -2.00 28.45 -15.67
N ASN A 254 -2.07 27.12 -15.73
CA ASN A 254 -1.67 26.32 -16.89
C ASN A 254 -2.86 25.57 -17.53
N SER A 255 -4.05 26.07 -17.38
CA SER A 255 -5.26 25.51 -17.99
C SER A 255 -5.26 25.63 -19.52
N PRO A 256 -5.75 24.60 -20.30
CA PRO A 256 -6.29 23.33 -19.83
C PRO A 256 -5.20 22.36 -19.33
N CYS A 257 -5.46 21.63 -18.22
CA CYS A 257 -4.49 20.70 -17.66
C CYS A 257 -5.18 19.58 -16.84
N ILE A 258 -4.41 18.54 -16.53
CA ILE A 258 -4.81 17.45 -15.63
C ILE A 258 -3.97 17.52 -14.36
N ILE A 259 -4.64 17.46 -13.20
CA ILE A 259 -4.02 17.18 -11.91
C ILE A 259 -4.23 15.70 -11.62
N PHE A 260 -3.16 14.97 -11.34
CA PHE A 260 -3.22 13.57 -10.93
C PHE A 260 -2.74 13.41 -9.49
N VAL A 261 -3.60 12.82 -8.66
CA VAL A 261 -3.29 12.48 -7.26
C VAL A 261 -3.28 10.97 -7.12
N ASP A 262 -2.09 10.39 -6.98
CA ASP A 262 -1.97 8.95 -6.69
C ASP A 262 -2.17 8.69 -5.20
N GLU A 263 -2.65 7.51 -4.83
CA GLU A 263 -2.87 7.11 -3.43
C GLU A 263 -3.70 8.15 -2.65
N ILE A 264 -4.82 8.59 -3.23
CA ILE A 264 -5.68 9.61 -2.60
C ILE A 264 -6.20 9.19 -1.21
N ASP A 265 -6.26 7.90 -0.94
CA ASP A 265 -6.65 7.32 0.34
C ASP A 265 -5.72 7.71 1.50
N ALA A 266 -4.49 8.13 1.22
CA ALA A 266 -3.60 8.68 2.24
C ALA A 266 -4.18 9.94 2.91
N VAL A 267 -4.93 10.76 2.17
CA VAL A 267 -5.57 12.01 2.64
C VAL A 267 -7.07 11.87 2.79
N GLY A 268 -7.69 11.11 1.87
CA GLY A 268 -9.14 11.01 1.70
C GLY A 268 -9.84 10.01 2.62
N ARG A 269 -9.18 9.46 3.63
CA ARG A 269 -9.75 8.46 4.54
C ARG A 269 -10.88 9.03 5.40
N GLN A 270 -11.92 8.22 5.67
CA GLN A 270 -13.03 8.55 6.56
C GLN A 270 -12.57 9.00 7.95
N ARG A 271 -13.32 9.92 8.54
CA ARG A 271 -13.11 10.45 9.89
C ARG A 271 -13.31 9.34 10.92
N GLY A 272 -12.25 8.95 11.60
CA GLY A 272 -12.32 7.98 12.69
C GLY A 272 -12.46 8.71 14.03
N ALA A 273 -13.25 8.15 14.95
CA ALA A 273 -13.34 8.60 16.35
C ALA A 273 -12.05 8.24 17.14
N GLY A 274 -10.87 8.58 16.62
CA GLY A 274 -9.58 8.27 17.23
C GLY A 274 -9.04 9.44 18.05
N LEU A 275 -8.77 9.20 19.31
CA LEU A 275 -8.06 10.08 20.27
C LEU A 275 -6.56 10.16 19.91
N GLY A 276 -6.18 11.01 18.93
CA GLY A 276 -4.76 11.22 18.62
C GLY A 276 -4.52 12.41 17.69
N GLY A 277 -3.66 13.34 18.09
CA GLY A 277 -3.37 14.62 17.44
C GLY A 277 -2.73 14.59 16.02
N GLY A 278 -2.67 13.42 15.35
CA GLY A 278 -2.24 13.31 13.95
C GLY A 278 -3.38 13.33 12.94
N HIS A 279 -4.62 13.41 13.41
CA HIS A 279 -5.81 13.41 12.54
C HIS A 279 -6.18 14.81 12.05
N ASP A 280 -5.91 15.86 12.83
CA ASP A 280 -6.31 17.23 12.53
C ASP A 280 -5.67 17.78 11.25
N GLU A 281 -4.43 17.40 10.96
CA GLU A 281 -3.71 17.85 9.76
C GLU A 281 -4.29 17.21 8.49
N ARG A 282 -4.60 15.91 8.52
CA ARG A 282 -5.22 15.21 7.40
C ARG A 282 -6.61 15.75 7.10
N GLU A 283 -7.44 16.00 8.13
CA GLU A 283 -8.76 16.57 7.97
C GLU A 283 -8.69 18.00 7.41
N GLN A 284 -7.75 18.81 7.85
CA GLN A 284 -7.55 20.15 7.32
C GLN A 284 -7.14 20.09 5.84
N THR A 285 -6.28 19.15 5.48
CA THR A 285 -5.83 18.95 4.10
C THR A 285 -6.96 18.45 3.21
N LEU A 286 -7.74 17.47 3.69
CA LEU A 286 -8.93 16.99 3.01
C LEU A 286 -9.95 18.11 2.79
N ASN A 287 -10.25 18.89 3.83
CA ASN A 287 -11.17 20.02 3.74
C ASN A 287 -10.68 21.06 2.72
N GLN A 288 -9.39 21.35 2.67
CA GLN A 288 -8.81 22.23 1.66
C GLN A 288 -8.96 21.65 0.25
N LEU A 289 -8.73 20.33 0.06
CA LEU A 289 -8.94 19.67 -1.22
C LEU A 289 -10.39 19.81 -1.68
N LEU A 290 -11.35 19.57 -0.78
CA LEU A 290 -12.78 19.73 -1.07
C LEU A 290 -13.12 21.17 -1.46
N VAL A 291 -12.58 22.17 -0.75
CA VAL A 291 -12.77 23.59 -1.06
C VAL A 291 -12.22 23.94 -2.45
N GLU A 292 -11.02 23.46 -2.80
CA GLU A 292 -10.43 23.72 -4.11
C GLU A 292 -11.23 23.05 -5.23
N MET A 293 -11.73 21.82 -5.02
CA MET A 293 -12.60 21.13 -5.98
C MET A 293 -13.93 21.86 -6.19
N ASP A 294 -14.55 22.31 -5.10
CA ASP A 294 -15.80 23.08 -5.17
C ASP A 294 -15.58 24.47 -5.83
N GLY A 295 -14.38 25.04 -5.64
CA GLY A 295 -13.96 26.32 -6.20
C GLY A 295 -13.61 26.31 -7.69
N PHE A 296 -13.62 25.15 -8.37
CA PHE A 296 -13.48 25.10 -9.82
C PHE A 296 -14.71 25.65 -10.52
N GLY A 297 -14.52 26.72 -11.27
CA GLY A 297 -15.52 27.19 -12.21
C GLY A 297 -15.67 26.27 -13.41
N GLU A 298 -16.88 26.07 -13.90
CA GLU A 298 -17.21 25.19 -15.04
C GLU A 298 -16.42 25.50 -16.34
N ARG A 299 -15.69 26.62 -16.39
CA ARG A 299 -14.96 27.09 -17.58
C ARG A 299 -13.44 26.99 -17.46
N GLN A 300 -12.90 26.43 -16.37
CA GLN A 300 -11.46 26.51 -16.12
C GLN A 300 -10.62 25.42 -16.79
N GLY A 301 -11.22 24.40 -17.42
CA GLY A 301 -10.48 23.37 -18.17
C GLY A 301 -9.47 22.55 -17.33
N VAL A 302 -9.60 22.54 -16.01
CA VAL A 302 -8.77 21.74 -15.10
C VAL A 302 -9.58 20.52 -14.67
N ILE A 303 -9.01 19.32 -14.84
CA ILE A 303 -9.62 18.07 -14.42
C ILE A 303 -8.73 17.40 -13.38
N LEU A 304 -9.33 17.02 -12.25
CA LEU A 304 -8.65 16.24 -11.22
C LEU A 304 -8.88 14.75 -11.46
N ILE A 305 -7.82 14.00 -11.67
CA ILE A 305 -7.87 12.53 -11.70
C ILE A 305 -7.20 12.02 -10.42
N ALA A 306 -7.88 11.18 -9.66
CA ALA A 306 -7.30 10.53 -8.49
C ALA A 306 -7.26 9.01 -8.67
N ALA A 307 -6.28 8.37 -8.05
CA ALA A 307 -6.19 6.91 -8.03
C ALA A 307 -6.16 6.39 -6.59
N THR A 308 -6.84 5.25 -6.37
CA THR A 308 -6.79 4.52 -5.09
C THR A 308 -6.88 3.01 -5.32
N ASN A 309 -6.26 2.26 -4.40
CA ASN A 309 -6.44 0.82 -4.32
C ASN A 309 -7.55 0.44 -3.33
N ARG A 310 -8.06 1.42 -2.57
CA ARG A 310 -9.02 1.20 -1.48
C ARG A 310 -10.15 2.23 -1.52
N PRO A 311 -11.12 2.06 -2.41
CA PRO A 311 -12.26 2.98 -2.50
C PRO A 311 -13.15 2.93 -1.25
N ASP A 312 -13.14 1.81 -0.53
CA ASP A 312 -13.93 1.50 0.67
C ASP A 312 -13.64 2.45 1.85
N ILE A 313 -12.40 2.94 1.96
CA ILE A 313 -11.99 3.81 3.07
C ILE A 313 -12.13 5.31 2.80
N LEU A 314 -12.50 5.69 1.58
CA LEU A 314 -12.61 7.10 1.22
C LEU A 314 -13.79 7.79 1.92
N ASP A 315 -13.60 9.06 2.28
CA ASP A 315 -14.66 9.88 2.84
C ASP A 315 -15.77 10.08 1.78
N PRO A 316 -17.03 9.74 2.10
CA PRO A 316 -18.16 9.90 1.19
C PRO A 316 -18.31 11.34 0.65
N ALA A 317 -17.78 12.34 1.34
CA ALA A 317 -17.77 13.72 0.89
C ALA A 317 -16.98 13.92 -0.42
N LEU A 318 -15.95 13.10 -0.69
CA LEU A 318 -15.20 13.11 -1.94
C LEU A 318 -16.03 12.60 -3.14
N LEU A 319 -16.94 11.65 -2.87
CA LEU A 319 -17.74 10.96 -3.89
C LEU A 319 -19.06 11.68 -4.23
N ARG A 320 -19.30 12.87 -3.64
CA ARG A 320 -20.50 13.66 -3.94
C ARG A 320 -20.40 14.32 -5.31
N PRO A 321 -21.55 14.49 -6.02
CA PRO A 321 -21.58 15.22 -7.28
C PRO A 321 -20.94 16.62 -7.17
N GLY A 322 -20.17 17.00 -8.18
CA GLY A 322 -19.37 18.23 -8.21
C GLY A 322 -17.93 18.05 -7.70
N ARG A 323 -17.53 16.81 -7.30
CA ARG A 323 -16.19 16.45 -6.86
C ARG A 323 -15.66 15.28 -7.69
N PHE A 324 -15.60 14.05 -7.17
CA PHE A 324 -15.33 12.89 -8.01
C PHE A 324 -16.64 12.39 -8.63
N ASP A 325 -17.05 13.04 -9.69
CA ASP A 325 -18.31 12.81 -10.38
C ASP A 325 -18.33 11.47 -11.11
N ARG A 326 -17.16 11.04 -11.62
CA ARG A 326 -16.98 9.75 -12.28
C ARG A 326 -16.08 8.85 -11.47
N GLN A 327 -16.54 7.62 -11.29
CA GLN A 327 -15.80 6.55 -10.64
C GLN A 327 -15.59 5.43 -11.65
N ILE A 328 -14.34 5.24 -12.08
CA ILE A 328 -13.99 4.29 -13.13
C ILE A 328 -13.24 3.11 -12.48
N PRO A 329 -13.84 1.90 -12.50
CA PRO A 329 -13.16 0.71 -12.03
C PRO A 329 -12.06 0.30 -13.01
N VAL A 330 -10.86 0.03 -12.50
CA VAL A 330 -9.75 -0.51 -13.27
C VAL A 330 -9.42 -1.89 -12.70
N SER A 331 -10.10 -2.91 -13.20
CA SER A 331 -9.96 -4.30 -12.76
C SER A 331 -8.71 -4.98 -13.34
N SER A 332 -8.40 -6.18 -12.83
CA SER A 332 -7.40 -7.04 -13.48
C SER A 332 -7.85 -7.40 -14.89
N PRO A 333 -6.93 -7.50 -15.86
CA PRO A 333 -7.28 -7.74 -17.25
C PRO A 333 -7.89 -9.14 -17.46
N ASP A 334 -8.89 -9.23 -18.34
CA ASP A 334 -9.46 -10.47 -18.86
C ASP A 334 -8.46 -11.21 -19.77
N LEU A 335 -8.83 -12.34 -20.32
CA LEU A 335 -7.95 -13.13 -21.19
C LEU A 335 -7.47 -12.33 -22.42
N ALA A 336 -8.33 -11.53 -23.04
CA ALA A 336 -7.98 -10.71 -24.19
C ALA A 336 -7.02 -9.57 -23.78
N GLY A 337 -7.29 -8.94 -22.66
CA GLY A 337 -6.44 -7.92 -22.05
C GLY A 337 -5.07 -8.48 -21.65
N ARG A 338 -5.00 -9.67 -21.03
CA ARG A 338 -3.73 -10.31 -20.68
C ARG A 338 -2.88 -10.60 -21.92
N LYS A 339 -3.49 -11.09 -22.99
CA LYS A 339 -2.80 -11.26 -24.28
C LYS A 339 -2.24 -9.94 -24.82
N ALA A 340 -3.05 -8.89 -24.77
CA ALA A 340 -2.63 -7.57 -25.24
C ALA A 340 -1.50 -7.00 -24.38
N VAL A 341 -1.59 -7.09 -23.05
CA VAL A 341 -0.54 -6.63 -22.11
C VAL A 341 0.76 -7.39 -22.34
N LEU A 342 0.72 -8.73 -22.47
CA LEU A 342 1.91 -9.54 -22.72
C LEU A 342 2.56 -9.16 -24.06
N ARG A 343 1.79 -8.92 -25.10
CA ARG A 343 2.29 -8.47 -26.41
C ARG A 343 2.98 -7.11 -26.33
N VAL A 344 2.38 -6.13 -25.62
CA VAL A 344 2.98 -4.81 -25.43
C VAL A 344 4.33 -4.94 -24.71
N HIS A 345 4.41 -5.69 -23.61
CA HIS A 345 5.64 -5.84 -22.84
C HIS A 345 6.69 -6.75 -23.48
N SER A 346 6.31 -7.53 -24.49
CA SER A 346 7.24 -8.35 -25.28
C SER A 346 7.86 -7.59 -26.47
N GLN A 347 7.33 -6.44 -26.83
CA GLN A 347 7.88 -5.63 -27.91
C GLN A 347 9.36 -5.30 -27.70
N GLY A 348 10.16 -5.49 -28.73
CA GLY A 348 11.62 -5.24 -28.68
C GLY A 348 12.41 -6.29 -27.91
N LYS A 349 11.80 -7.39 -27.43
CA LYS A 349 12.50 -8.50 -26.79
C LYS A 349 12.65 -9.69 -27.75
N PRO A 350 13.80 -10.38 -27.78
CA PRO A 350 14.03 -11.54 -28.62
C PRO A 350 13.27 -12.75 -28.05
N LEU A 351 12.09 -13.07 -28.59
CA LEU A 351 11.31 -14.25 -28.25
C LEU A 351 11.60 -15.39 -29.22
N SER A 352 11.67 -16.61 -28.71
CA SER A 352 11.76 -17.81 -29.50
C SER A 352 10.41 -18.18 -30.15
N PRO A 353 10.36 -18.88 -31.26
CA PRO A 353 9.12 -19.36 -31.88
C PRO A 353 8.25 -20.26 -31.00
N ASP A 354 8.86 -20.91 -29.98
CA ASP A 354 8.15 -21.73 -28.99
C ASP A 354 7.54 -20.93 -27.85
N ALA A 355 7.77 -19.62 -27.79
CA ALA A 355 7.22 -18.72 -26.78
C ALA A 355 5.74 -18.43 -27.04
N ASP A 356 4.86 -19.29 -26.52
CA ASP A 356 3.41 -19.16 -26.63
C ASP A 356 2.86 -18.13 -25.64
N LEU A 357 2.74 -16.86 -26.08
CA LEU A 357 2.14 -15.79 -25.27
C LEU A 357 0.64 -15.98 -25.05
N ASP A 358 -0.06 -16.65 -25.95
CA ASP A 358 -1.50 -16.89 -25.82
C ASP A 358 -1.78 -17.97 -24.77
N GLY A 359 -0.98 -19.05 -24.75
CA GLY A 359 -0.99 -20.02 -23.67
C GLY A 359 -0.55 -19.42 -22.33
N LEU A 360 0.43 -18.52 -22.34
CA LEU A 360 0.87 -17.80 -21.16
C LEU A 360 -0.26 -16.94 -20.56
N ALA A 361 -1.02 -16.24 -21.39
CA ALA A 361 -2.17 -15.42 -20.96
C ALA A 361 -3.27 -16.27 -20.28
N LYS A 362 -3.48 -17.51 -20.73
CA LYS A 362 -4.41 -18.44 -20.07
C LYS A 362 -3.93 -18.82 -18.66
N ARG A 363 -2.61 -18.99 -18.47
CA ARG A 363 -2.00 -19.41 -17.18
C ARG A 363 -1.86 -18.31 -16.16
N THR A 364 -2.00 -17.05 -16.58
CA THR A 364 -1.79 -15.87 -15.74
C THR A 364 -3.10 -15.23 -15.30
N VAL A 365 -4.13 -16.04 -15.06
CA VAL A 365 -5.44 -15.59 -14.56
C VAL A 365 -5.28 -14.88 -13.22
N GLY A 366 -5.94 -13.72 -13.08
CA GLY A 366 -5.89 -12.90 -11.87
C GLY A 366 -4.65 -12.03 -11.72
N MET A 367 -3.64 -12.16 -12.61
CA MET A 367 -2.47 -11.28 -12.61
C MET A 367 -2.84 -9.88 -13.10
N SER A 368 -2.29 -8.88 -12.44
CA SER A 368 -2.36 -7.48 -12.86
C SER A 368 -1.45 -7.21 -14.07
N GLY A 369 -1.63 -6.06 -14.72
CA GLY A 369 -0.74 -5.63 -15.80
C GLY A 369 0.73 -5.53 -15.36
N ALA A 370 0.98 -5.11 -14.12
CA ALA A 370 2.33 -5.04 -13.56
C ALA A 370 2.94 -6.43 -13.34
N ASP A 371 2.14 -7.42 -12.89
CA ASP A 371 2.61 -8.80 -12.73
C ASP A 371 2.99 -9.41 -14.07
N LEU A 372 2.16 -9.20 -15.10
CA LEU A 372 2.43 -9.66 -16.47
C LEU A 372 3.70 -9.02 -17.06
N ALA A 373 3.90 -7.71 -16.84
CA ALA A 373 5.12 -7.02 -17.23
C ALA A 373 6.34 -7.62 -16.51
N ASN A 374 6.19 -7.93 -15.23
CA ASN A 374 7.23 -8.55 -14.42
C ASN A 374 7.55 -9.98 -14.90
N VAL A 375 6.55 -10.77 -15.31
CA VAL A 375 6.78 -12.10 -15.91
C VAL A 375 7.71 -12.01 -17.12
N ILE A 376 7.41 -11.11 -18.05
CA ILE A 376 8.24 -10.93 -19.24
C ILE A 376 9.65 -10.44 -18.88
N ASN A 377 9.76 -9.56 -17.89
CA ASN A 377 11.05 -9.08 -17.40
C ASN A 377 11.86 -10.18 -16.70
N GLU A 378 11.23 -10.97 -15.84
CA GLU A 378 11.88 -12.11 -15.16
C GLU A 378 12.35 -13.17 -16.16
N ALA A 379 11.57 -13.45 -17.22
CA ALA A 379 11.98 -14.36 -18.27
C ALA A 379 13.25 -13.87 -18.98
N ALA A 380 13.34 -12.56 -19.28
CA ALA A 380 14.52 -11.96 -19.85
C ALA A 380 15.74 -12.05 -18.89
N LEU A 381 15.53 -11.80 -17.60
CA LEU A 381 16.60 -11.92 -16.58
C LEU A 381 17.05 -13.36 -16.40
N LEU A 382 16.15 -14.33 -16.46
CA LEU A 382 16.48 -15.77 -16.40
C LEU A 382 17.32 -16.17 -17.61
N THR A 383 16.89 -15.80 -18.81
CA THR A 383 17.62 -16.05 -20.05
C THR A 383 19.04 -15.45 -20.01
N ALA A 384 19.16 -14.19 -19.56
CA ALA A 384 20.48 -13.54 -19.44
C ALA A 384 21.39 -14.24 -18.41
N ARG A 385 20.83 -14.73 -17.29
CA ARG A 385 21.58 -15.48 -16.27
C ARG A 385 22.15 -16.81 -16.80
N GLU A 386 21.43 -17.43 -17.72
CA GLU A 386 21.84 -18.67 -18.39
C GLU A 386 22.71 -18.42 -19.63
N ASN A 387 23.15 -17.15 -19.85
CA ASN A 387 23.91 -16.72 -21.01
C ASN A 387 23.17 -16.95 -22.35
N GLY A 388 21.85 -17.08 -22.31
CA GLY A 388 20.99 -17.16 -23.49
C GLY A 388 20.80 -15.78 -24.14
N THR A 389 20.49 -15.79 -25.44
CA THR A 389 20.22 -14.55 -26.21
C THR A 389 18.75 -14.44 -26.65
N ILE A 390 17.97 -15.52 -26.49
CA ILE A 390 16.57 -15.62 -26.94
C ILE A 390 15.74 -16.18 -25.79
N ILE A 391 14.62 -15.53 -25.48
CA ILE A 391 13.67 -15.94 -24.43
C ILE A 391 12.86 -17.10 -24.94
N THR A 392 13.00 -18.28 -24.31
CA THR A 392 12.28 -19.51 -24.66
C THR A 392 10.95 -19.64 -23.91
N GLY A 393 10.06 -20.51 -24.40
CA GLY A 393 8.82 -20.87 -23.70
C GLY A 393 9.09 -21.38 -22.26
N ALA A 394 10.15 -22.19 -22.08
CA ALA A 394 10.54 -22.67 -20.76
C ALA A 394 10.97 -21.54 -19.80
N ALA A 395 11.67 -20.52 -20.31
CA ALA A 395 12.03 -19.35 -19.51
C ALA A 395 10.81 -18.53 -19.08
N LEU A 396 9.80 -18.44 -19.94
CA LEU A 396 8.52 -17.78 -19.63
C LEU A 396 7.75 -18.56 -18.56
N GLU A 397 7.69 -19.87 -18.64
CA GLU A 397 7.05 -20.70 -17.61
C GLU A 397 7.73 -20.59 -16.25
N GLU A 398 9.05 -20.67 -16.21
CA GLU A 398 9.81 -20.48 -14.99
C GLU A 398 9.60 -19.08 -14.40
N ALA A 399 9.46 -18.06 -15.26
CA ALA A 399 9.17 -16.70 -14.83
C ALA A 399 7.80 -16.57 -14.18
N VAL A 400 6.75 -17.19 -14.74
CA VAL A 400 5.42 -17.24 -14.12
C VAL A 400 5.50 -17.88 -12.74
N ASP A 401 6.09 -19.06 -12.66
CA ASP A 401 6.26 -19.78 -11.39
C ASP A 401 7.02 -18.95 -10.36
N ARG A 402 8.01 -18.18 -10.80
CA ARG A 402 8.81 -17.31 -9.95
C ARG A 402 8.05 -16.10 -9.46
N VAL A 403 7.20 -15.51 -10.28
CA VAL A 403 6.35 -14.38 -9.89
C VAL A 403 5.29 -14.83 -8.89
N ILE A 404 4.67 -16.00 -9.09
CA ILE A 404 3.64 -16.55 -8.20
C ILE A 404 4.25 -17.07 -6.89
N GLY A 405 5.23 -17.99 -6.99
CA GLY A 405 5.75 -18.77 -5.87
C GLY A 405 7.09 -18.28 -5.32
N GLY A 406 7.73 -17.32 -5.99
CA GLY A 406 9.08 -16.86 -5.65
C GLY A 406 10.20 -17.73 -6.24
N PRO A 407 11.47 -17.44 -5.92
CA PRO A 407 12.62 -18.18 -6.43
C PRO A 407 12.68 -19.61 -5.88
N ARG A 408 13.22 -20.55 -6.69
CA ARG A 408 13.50 -21.93 -6.25
C ARG A 408 14.47 -21.92 -5.08
N ARG A 409 14.19 -22.70 -4.04
CA ARG A 409 15.07 -22.87 -2.87
C ARG A 409 16.16 -23.88 -3.17
N LYS A 410 17.31 -23.44 -3.67
CA LYS A 410 18.46 -24.32 -4.00
C LYS A 410 19.24 -24.84 -2.78
N GLY A 411 19.08 -24.25 -1.60
CA GLY A 411 19.89 -24.56 -0.41
C GLY A 411 19.18 -25.36 0.68
N ARG A 412 17.91 -25.76 0.48
CA ARG A 412 17.21 -26.59 1.46
C ARG A 412 17.47 -28.06 1.15
N ILE A 413 18.14 -28.75 2.08
CA ILE A 413 18.23 -30.22 2.06
C ILE A 413 16.86 -30.72 2.50
N ILE A 414 16.09 -31.25 1.55
CA ILE A 414 14.80 -31.88 1.82
C ILE A 414 15.10 -33.36 2.10
N SER A 415 14.59 -33.90 3.21
CA SER A 415 14.70 -35.31 3.51
C SER A 415 13.91 -36.14 2.49
N GLU A 416 14.34 -37.39 2.20
CA GLU A 416 13.62 -38.30 1.31
C GLU A 416 12.18 -38.54 1.78
N LEU A 417 11.96 -38.57 3.09
CA LEU A 417 10.62 -38.67 3.66
C LEU A 417 9.78 -37.42 3.35
N GLU A 418 10.33 -36.23 3.54
CA GLU A 418 9.63 -34.96 3.23
C GLU A 418 9.31 -34.85 1.73
N LYS A 419 10.24 -35.28 0.86
CA LYS A 419 10.03 -35.31 -0.58
C LYS A 419 8.89 -36.27 -0.97
N LYS A 420 8.81 -37.46 -0.33
CA LYS A 420 7.70 -38.40 -0.50
C LYS A 420 6.37 -37.79 -0.04
N ILE A 421 6.34 -37.21 1.15
CA ILE A 421 5.12 -36.59 1.68
C ILE A 421 4.61 -35.52 0.72
N THR A 422 5.51 -34.66 0.23
CA THR A 422 5.15 -33.63 -0.73
C THR A 422 4.61 -34.22 -2.04
N ALA A 423 5.22 -35.30 -2.56
CA ALA A 423 4.76 -35.95 -3.80
C ALA A 423 3.34 -36.53 -3.67
N TYR A 424 3.05 -37.18 -2.55
CA TYR A 424 1.70 -37.68 -2.27
C TYR A 424 0.70 -36.57 -2.00
N HIS A 425 1.11 -35.50 -1.33
CA HIS A 425 0.29 -34.32 -1.05
C HIS A 425 -0.16 -33.63 -2.35
N GLU A 426 0.80 -33.27 -3.21
CA GLU A 426 0.49 -32.63 -4.52
C GLU A 426 -0.21 -33.62 -5.46
N GLY A 427 0.14 -34.89 -5.37
CA GLY A 427 -0.56 -35.97 -6.08
C GLY A 427 -2.03 -36.09 -5.65
N GLY A 428 -2.30 -35.96 -4.34
CA GLY A 428 -3.65 -35.97 -3.77
C GLY A 428 -4.50 -34.83 -4.28
N HIS A 429 -3.98 -33.61 -4.31
CA HIS A 429 -4.64 -32.47 -4.93
C HIS A 429 -4.96 -32.74 -6.41
N THR A 430 -3.96 -33.18 -7.15
CA THR A 430 -4.04 -33.37 -8.59
C THR A 430 -5.07 -34.45 -8.96
N LEU A 431 -5.06 -35.59 -8.29
CA LEU A 431 -6.00 -36.70 -8.55
C LEU A 431 -7.42 -36.34 -8.12
N ALA A 432 -7.59 -35.69 -6.95
CA ALA A 432 -8.89 -35.22 -6.49
C ALA A 432 -9.51 -34.23 -7.50
N ALA A 433 -8.73 -33.26 -7.98
CA ALA A 433 -9.19 -32.33 -9.01
C ALA A 433 -9.52 -33.05 -10.32
N TRP A 434 -8.69 -33.99 -10.74
CA TRP A 434 -8.91 -34.72 -12.00
C TRP A 434 -10.23 -35.52 -11.99
N ALA A 435 -10.54 -36.13 -10.84
CA ALA A 435 -11.77 -36.90 -10.69
C ALA A 435 -13.04 -36.02 -10.57
N MET A 436 -12.94 -34.77 -10.15
CA MET A 436 -14.09 -33.87 -10.07
C MET A 436 -14.47 -33.30 -11.43
N PRO A 437 -15.80 -33.25 -11.76
CA PRO A 437 -16.25 -32.77 -13.08
C PRO A 437 -16.18 -31.24 -13.25
N ASP A 438 -16.37 -30.50 -12.15
CA ASP A 438 -16.61 -29.06 -12.17
C ASP A 438 -15.38 -28.24 -11.72
N ILE A 439 -14.17 -28.77 -11.94
CA ILE A 439 -12.92 -28.07 -11.62
C ILE A 439 -12.10 -27.82 -12.89
N GLU A 440 -11.36 -26.76 -12.90
CA GLU A 440 -10.47 -26.42 -14.00
C GLU A 440 -9.40 -27.51 -14.21
N PRO A 441 -9.04 -27.82 -15.47
CA PRO A 441 -8.04 -28.85 -15.74
C PRO A 441 -6.67 -28.49 -15.15
N ILE A 442 -6.02 -29.48 -14.52
CA ILE A 442 -4.66 -29.32 -14.03
C ILE A 442 -3.70 -29.27 -15.20
N TYR A 443 -2.95 -28.19 -15.27
CA TYR A 443 -1.94 -27.97 -16.29
C TYR A 443 -0.58 -28.55 -15.93
N LYS A 444 -0.19 -28.40 -14.66
CA LYS A 444 1.12 -28.79 -14.16
C LYS A 444 1.05 -29.12 -12.66
N VAL A 445 1.79 -30.11 -12.24
CA VAL A 445 2.07 -30.39 -10.82
C VAL A 445 3.58 -30.47 -10.59
N THR A 446 4.05 -29.91 -9.49
CA THR A 446 5.48 -29.91 -9.16
C THR A 446 5.71 -30.02 -7.65
N ILE A 447 6.76 -30.76 -7.28
CA ILE A 447 7.24 -30.89 -5.91
C ILE A 447 8.44 -29.98 -5.62
N LEU A 448 8.80 -29.12 -6.56
CA LEU A 448 9.89 -28.15 -6.38
C LEU A 448 9.49 -27.07 -5.41
N ALA A 449 10.17 -26.99 -4.27
CA ALA A 449 9.90 -26.00 -3.25
C ALA A 449 10.21 -24.58 -3.75
N ARG A 450 9.22 -23.68 -3.60
CA ARG A 450 9.34 -22.24 -3.92
C ARG A 450 8.86 -21.41 -2.75
N GLY A 451 9.57 -20.32 -2.47
CA GLY A 451 9.15 -19.40 -1.42
C GLY A 451 8.80 -20.10 -0.10
N ARG A 452 7.52 -20.16 0.24
CA ARG A 452 6.99 -20.80 1.48
C ARG A 452 6.32 -22.15 1.23
N THR A 453 6.10 -22.55 -0.03
CA THR A 453 5.40 -23.80 -0.40
C THR A 453 6.37 -24.94 -0.67
N GLY A 454 5.98 -26.18 -0.34
CA GLY A 454 6.74 -27.40 -0.63
C GLY A 454 6.63 -27.83 -2.08
N GLY A 455 5.46 -27.70 -2.66
CA GLY A 455 5.10 -27.98 -4.05
C GLY A 455 3.88 -27.16 -4.45
N HIS A 456 3.32 -27.40 -5.61
CA HIS A 456 2.03 -26.85 -6.04
C HIS A 456 1.47 -27.54 -7.28
N ALA A 457 0.15 -27.67 -7.32
CA ALA A 457 -0.61 -28.04 -8.51
C ALA A 457 -1.24 -26.79 -9.13
N VAL A 458 -1.05 -26.59 -10.42
CA VAL A 458 -1.56 -25.42 -11.16
C VAL A 458 -2.75 -25.84 -12.02
N SER A 459 -3.93 -25.33 -11.70
CA SER A 459 -5.11 -25.37 -12.57
C SER A 459 -5.16 -24.14 -13.47
N VAL A 460 -5.63 -24.32 -14.69
CA VAL A 460 -5.77 -23.23 -15.67
C VAL A 460 -7.22 -23.22 -16.16
N PRO A 461 -8.00 -22.17 -15.84
CA PRO A 461 -9.34 -22.05 -16.37
C PRO A 461 -9.31 -21.85 -17.89
N GLU A 462 -10.26 -22.45 -18.58
CA GLU A 462 -10.42 -22.29 -20.03
C GLU A 462 -10.94 -20.89 -20.37
N ASP A 463 -11.84 -20.36 -19.52
CA ASP A 463 -12.47 -19.06 -19.67
C ASP A 463 -12.48 -18.30 -18.34
N ASP A 464 -12.50 -16.97 -18.39
CA ASP A 464 -12.66 -16.10 -17.24
C ASP A 464 -14.13 -16.09 -16.78
N LYS A 465 -14.52 -17.02 -15.91
CA LYS A 465 -15.87 -17.14 -15.38
C LYS A 465 -16.15 -16.08 -14.32
N GLY A 466 -17.20 -15.29 -14.52
CA GLY A 466 -17.67 -14.32 -13.53
C GLY A 466 -18.55 -14.92 -12.41
N LEU A 467 -19.13 -16.11 -12.63
CA LEU A 467 -20.02 -16.78 -11.68
C LEU A 467 -19.50 -18.18 -11.38
N MET A 468 -19.61 -18.58 -10.11
CA MET A 468 -19.30 -19.94 -9.65
C MET A 468 -20.54 -20.58 -9.06
N THR A 469 -20.80 -21.81 -9.48
CA THR A 469 -21.91 -22.62 -8.95
C THR A 469 -21.49 -23.24 -7.60
N ARG A 470 -22.49 -23.70 -6.83
CA ARG A 470 -22.24 -24.41 -5.57
C ARG A 470 -21.41 -25.69 -5.81
N SER A 471 -21.67 -26.42 -6.88
CA SER A 471 -20.90 -27.63 -7.23
C SER A 471 -19.46 -27.33 -7.56
N GLU A 472 -19.15 -26.23 -8.28
CA GLU A 472 -17.78 -25.79 -8.53
C GLU A 472 -17.06 -25.41 -7.23
N MET A 473 -17.75 -24.74 -6.28
CA MET A 473 -17.18 -24.41 -4.98
C MET A 473 -16.89 -25.66 -4.14
N ILE A 474 -17.80 -26.66 -4.16
CA ILE A 474 -17.57 -27.94 -3.49
C ILE A 474 -16.39 -28.68 -4.14
N ALA A 475 -16.29 -28.70 -5.48
CA ALA A 475 -15.16 -29.31 -6.17
C ALA A 475 -13.82 -28.67 -5.76
N ARG A 476 -13.80 -27.34 -5.54
CA ARG A 476 -12.63 -26.62 -5.03
C ARG A 476 -12.32 -26.97 -3.56
N LEU A 477 -13.36 -27.25 -2.75
CA LEU A 477 -13.13 -27.77 -1.40
C LEU A 477 -12.50 -29.16 -1.43
N VAL A 478 -12.99 -30.05 -2.31
CA VAL A 478 -12.44 -31.41 -2.51
C VAL A 478 -11.00 -31.33 -2.98
N PHE A 479 -10.69 -30.45 -3.94
CA PHE A 479 -9.33 -30.18 -4.36
C PHE A 479 -8.43 -29.75 -3.20
N ALA A 480 -8.86 -28.76 -2.43
CA ALA A 480 -8.09 -28.25 -1.29
C ALA A 480 -7.86 -29.31 -0.21
N MET A 481 -8.79 -30.22 -0.01
CA MET A 481 -8.65 -31.29 0.99
C MET A 481 -7.85 -32.50 0.48
N GLY A 482 -7.60 -32.60 -0.84
CA GLY A 482 -6.95 -33.73 -1.48
C GLY A 482 -5.56 -34.02 -0.96
N GLY A 483 -4.72 -33.00 -0.75
CA GLY A 483 -3.36 -33.18 -0.21
C GLY A 483 -3.36 -33.75 1.20
N ARG A 484 -4.19 -33.17 2.08
CA ARG A 484 -4.33 -33.68 3.44
C ARG A 484 -4.88 -35.11 3.50
N ALA A 485 -5.91 -35.40 2.72
CA ALA A 485 -6.48 -36.74 2.63
C ALA A 485 -5.42 -37.76 2.13
N ALA A 486 -4.55 -37.38 1.20
CA ALA A 486 -3.45 -38.23 0.74
C ALA A 486 -2.43 -38.52 1.86
N GLU A 487 -2.04 -37.51 2.63
CA GLU A 487 -1.14 -37.71 3.78
C GLU A 487 -1.72 -38.67 4.78
N GLU A 488 -2.97 -38.50 5.18
CA GLU A 488 -3.67 -39.35 6.16
C GLU A 488 -3.84 -40.78 5.61
N LEU A 489 -4.18 -40.95 4.34
CA LEU A 489 -4.40 -42.25 3.70
C LEU A 489 -3.09 -43.05 3.62
N VAL A 490 -1.98 -42.40 3.25
CA VAL A 490 -0.72 -43.06 2.92
C VAL A 490 0.18 -43.18 4.14
N PHE A 491 0.37 -42.10 4.87
CA PHE A 491 1.29 -42.04 6.02
C PHE A 491 0.60 -42.21 7.36
N ARG A 492 -0.75 -42.19 7.41
CA ARG A 492 -1.60 -42.27 8.60
C ARG A 492 -1.35 -41.12 9.59
N GLU A 493 -0.69 -40.06 9.13
CA GLU A 493 -0.33 -38.91 9.94
C GLU A 493 -0.35 -37.63 9.07
N PRO A 494 -1.15 -36.63 9.42
CA PRO A 494 -1.18 -35.37 8.71
C PRO A 494 0.02 -34.49 9.10
N THR A 495 0.48 -33.68 8.16
CA THR A 495 1.58 -32.74 8.41
C THR A 495 1.09 -31.29 8.48
N THR A 496 2.00 -30.40 8.87
CA THR A 496 1.75 -28.95 8.85
C THR A 496 1.75 -28.36 7.42
N GLY A 497 2.04 -29.18 6.40
CA GLY A 497 2.06 -28.76 4.99
C GLY A 497 0.70 -28.22 4.51
N ALA A 498 -0.38 -28.84 4.98
CA ALA A 498 -1.76 -28.49 4.58
C ALA A 498 -2.34 -27.20 5.20
N VAL A 499 -1.53 -26.35 5.85
CA VAL A 499 -2.05 -25.12 6.51
C VAL A 499 -2.71 -24.16 5.52
N SER A 500 -2.11 -23.95 4.35
CA SER A 500 -2.66 -23.09 3.29
C SER A 500 -3.98 -23.62 2.74
N ASP A 501 -4.05 -24.94 2.55
CA ASP A 501 -5.21 -25.62 1.98
C ASP A 501 -6.40 -25.58 2.94
N ILE A 502 -6.15 -25.80 4.23
CA ILE A 502 -7.17 -25.64 5.28
C ILE A 502 -7.66 -24.19 5.37
N GLN A 503 -6.75 -23.20 5.26
CA GLN A 503 -7.16 -21.80 5.25
C GLN A 503 -8.03 -21.47 4.03
N GLN A 504 -7.65 -21.95 2.85
CA GLN A 504 -8.41 -21.75 1.62
C GLN A 504 -9.76 -22.45 1.67
N ALA A 505 -9.80 -23.72 2.10
CA ALA A 505 -11.05 -24.46 2.30
C ALA A 505 -11.98 -23.75 3.29
N THR A 506 -11.46 -23.30 4.42
CA THR A 506 -12.24 -22.55 5.41
C THR A 506 -12.79 -21.25 4.84
N LYS A 507 -12.00 -20.52 4.06
CA LYS A 507 -12.45 -19.27 3.43
C LYS A 507 -13.58 -19.54 2.43
N ILE A 508 -13.45 -20.56 1.57
CA ILE A 508 -14.47 -20.94 0.58
C ILE A 508 -15.75 -21.38 1.29
N ALA A 509 -15.65 -22.32 2.24
CA ALA A 509 -16.81 -22.82 2.96
C ALA A 509 -17.55 -21.71 3.73
N ARG A 510 -16.79 -20.80 4.38
CA ARG A 510 -17.38 -19.65 5.07
C ARG A 510 -18.08 -18.72 4.10
N ALA A 511 -17.49 -18.38 2.96
CA ALA A 511 -18.13 -17.54 1.93
C ALA A 511 -19.43 -18.20 1.40
N MET A 512 -19.42 -19.52 1.16
CA MET A 512 -20.62 -20.27 0.76
C MET A 512 -21.78 -20.09 1.75
N VAL A 513 -21.46 -20.13 3.04
CA VAL A 513 -22.45 -20.05 4.13
C VAL A 513 -22.88 -18.62 4.40
N THR A 514 -21.92 -17.67 4.52
CA THR A 514 -22.22 -16.32 5.03
C THR A 514 -22.45 -15.28 3.94
N GLU A 515 -21.86 -15.44 2.75
CA GLU A 515 -21.96 -14.44 1.69
C GLU A 515 -22.91 -14.85 0.58
N TYR A 516 -22.87 -16.12 0.17
CA TYR A 516 -23.63 -16.61 -0.99
C TYR A 516 -24.93 -17.31 -0.62
N GLY A 517 -25.23 -17.51 0.67
CA GLY A 517 -26.46 -18.15 1.14
C GLY A 517 -26.64 -19.58 0.61
N MET A 518 -25.52 -20.34 0.47
CA MET A 518 -25.51 -21.70 -0.07
C MET A 518 -25.66 -22.79 1.02
N SER A 519 -26.15 -22.44 2.21
CA SER A 519 -26.51 -23.36 3.28
C SER A 519 -28.02 -23.52 3.34
N ALA A 520 -28.50 -24.74 3.37
CA ALA A 520 -29.94 -25.05 3.56
C ALA A 520 -30.45 -24.59 4.90
N LYS A 521 -29.65 -24.77 5.97
CA LYS A 521 -30.02 -24.44 7.35
C LYS A 521 -30.13 -22.93 7.56
N LEU A 522 -29.23 -22.17 7.02
CA LEU A 522 -29.13 -20.70 7.20
C LEU A 522 -29.87 -19.90 6.13
N GLY A 523 -30.21 -20.55 5.00
CA GLY A 523 -30.96 -19.93 3.90
C GLY A 523 -30.19 -18.88 3.13
N ALA A 524 -30.90 -18.17 2.24
CA ALA A 524 -30.35 -17.12 1.39
C ALA A 524 -30.26 -15.78 2.18
N VAL A 525 -29.47 -15.77 3.24
CA VAL A 525 -29.21 -14.60 4.09
C VAL A 525 -27.71 -14.33 4.13
N ARG A 526 -27.32 -13.07 4.04
CA ARG A 526 -25.93 -12.64 4.24
C ARG A 526 -25.70 -12.36 5.70
N TYR A 527 -24.68 -12.99 6.28
CA TYR A 527 -24.29 -12.83 7.68
C TYR A 527 -22.93 -12.16 7.76
N GLY A 528 -22.82 -11.15 8.61
CA GLY A 528 -21.60 -10.35 8.81
C GLY A 528 -21.53 -9.16 7.88
N THR A 529 -21.19 -8.01 8.44
CA THR A 529 -20.89 -6.80 7.67
C THR A 529 -19.43 -6.78 7.30
N GLU A 530 -19.09 -6.46 6.04
CA GLU A 530 -17.72 -6.30 5.54
C GLU A 530 -16.95 -5.13 6.17
N HIS A 531 -17.52 -4.44 7.16
CA HIS A 531 -16.97 -3.22 7.74
C HIS A 531 -16.04 -3.52 8.94
N GLY A 532 -15.19 -4.51 8.81
CA GLY A 532 -14.01 -4.66 9.66
C GLY A 532 -12.82 -3.99 8.98
N ASP A 533 -12.48 -2.75 9.36
CA ASP A 533 -11.27 -2.11 8.94
C ASP A 533 -10.07 -3.02 9.31
N PRO A 534 -9.34 -3.62 8.35
CA PRO A 534 -8.24 -4.55 8.66
C PRO A 534 -7.08 -3.89 9.41
N PHE A 535 -7.10 -2.55 9.56
CA PHE A 535 -6.08 -1.75 10.25
C PHE A 535 -6.50 -1.20 11.62
N LEU A 536 -7.78 -1.23 11.97
CA LEU A 536 -8.21 -1.08 13.36
C LEU A 536 -7.99 -2.44 14.01
N GLY A 537 -6.84 -2.61 14.62
CA GLY A 537 -6.40 -3.86 15.23
C GLY A 537 -7.56 -4.61 15.94
N ARG A 538 -7.49 -5.91 15.97
CA ARG A 538 -8.43 -6.92 16.51
C ARG A 538 -9.03 -6.65 17.88
N THR A 539 -8.96 -5.44 18.41
CA THR A 539 -9.24 -5.07 19.80
C THR A 539 -10.56 -4.35 20.05
N MET A 540 -11.32 -3.97 19.01
CA MET A 540 -12.72 -3.65 19.24
C MET A 540 -13.55 -4.74 18.58
N GLY A 541 -14.02 -5.68 19.37
CA GLY A 541 -14.89 -6.75 18.95
C GLY A 541 -16.05 -6.18 18.15
N THR A 542 -15.99 -6.31 16.82
CA THR A 542 -17.19 -6.27 16.01
C THR A 542 -18.04 -7.43 16.50
N GLN A 543 -18.98 -7.12 17.39
CA GLN A 543 -20.07 -8.02 17.67
C GLN A 543 -20.69 -8.33 16.32
N GLY A 544 -20.64 -9.62 15.91
CA GLY A 544 -21.30 -10.03 14.69
C GLY A 544 -22.76 -9.55 14.76
N ASP A 545 -23.28 -9.08 13.66
CA ASP A 545 -24.69 -8.64 13.52
C ASP A 545 -25.68 -9.81 13.61
N TYR A 546 -25.24 -10.95 14.14
CA TYR A 546 -26.02 -12.18 14.29
C TYR A 546 -25.89 -12.75 15.72
N SER A 547 -26.90 -13.55 16.13
CA SER A 547 -26.96 -14.18 17.45
C SER A 547 -25.86 -15.25 17.64
N HIS A 548 -25.56 -15.60 18.88
CA HIS A 548 -24.64 -16.70 19.21
C HIS A 548 -25.12 -18.06 18.68
N GLU A 549 -26.42 -18.25 18.48
CA GLU A 549 -26.99 -19.46 17.89
C GLU A 549 -26.63 -19.53 16.39
N VAL A 550 -26.84 -18.42 15.66
CA VAL A 550 -26.48 -18.33 14.26
C VAL A 550 -24.94 -18.47 14.08
N ALA A 551 -24.14 -17.94 15.00
CA ALA A 551 -22.68 -18.13 14.95
C ALA A 551 -22.31 -19.61 15.02
N ARG A 552 -22.95 -20.37 15.94
CA ARG A 552 -22.76 -21.82 16.06
C ARG A 552 -23.21 -22.56 14.80
N ASP A 553 -24.35 -22.17 14.24
CA ASP A 553 -24.88 -22.77 13.04
C ASP A 553 -23.96 -22.52 11.83
N ILE A 554 -23.35 -21.32 11.72
CA ILE A 554 -22.33 -21.01 10.71
C ILE A 554 -21.12 -21.93 10.88
N ASP A 555 -20.59 -22.08 12.10
CA ASP A 555 -19.45 -22.94 12.37
C ASP A 555 -19.73 -24.42 12.07
N ASP A 556 -20.93 -24.88 12.38
CA ASP A 556 -21.38 -26.26 12.11
C ASP A 556 -21.53 -26.51 10.61
N GLU A 557 -22.15 -25.60 9.85
CA GLU A 557 -22.29 -25.73 8.40
C GLU A 557 -20.93 -25.63 7.67
N VAL A 558 -20.02 -24.74 8.10
CA VAL A 558 -18.65 -24.66 7.57
C VAL A 558 -17.91 -25.98 7.81
N ARG A 559 -17.99 -26.53 9.03
CA ARG A 559 -17.36 -27.82 9.36
C ARG A 559 -17.92 -28.92 8.48
N LYS A 560 -19.24 -29.03 8.37
CA LYS A 560 -19.94 -30.02 7.55
C LYS A 560 -19.52 -29.99 6.08
N LEU A 561 -19.39 -28.81 5.50
CA LEU A 561 -18.91 -28.67 4.11
C LEU A 561 -17.47 -29.16 3.93
N ILE A 562 -16.59 -28.84 4.86
CA ILE A 562 -15.19 -29.25 4.82
C ILE A 562 -15.06 -30.78 5.04
N GLU A 563 -15.80 -31.35 6.02
CA GLU A 563 -15.82 -32.78 6.29
C GLU A 563 -16.38 -33.58 5.09
N ALA A 564 -17.45 -33.09 4.47
CA ALA A 564 -17.99 -33.72 3.26
C ALA A 564 -16.97 -33.71 2.10
N ALA A 565 -16.30 -32.60 1.90
CA ALA A 565 -15.26 -32.48 0.88
C ALA A 565 -14.02 -33.38 1.18
N HIS A 566 -13.61 -33.46 2.45
CA HIS A 566 -12.54 -34.35 2.87
C HIS A 566 -12.91 -35.81 2.66
N THR A 567 -14.14 -36.21 2.99
CA THR A 567 -14.65 -37.58 2.80
C THR A 567 -14.69 -37.94 1.31
N GLU A 568 -15.11 -37.02 0.45
CA GLU A 568 -15.14 -37.26 -1.02
C GLU A 568 -13.69 -37.38 -1.57
N ALA A 569 -12.76 -36.49 -1.13
CA ALA A 569 -11.37 -36.60 -1.49
C ALA A 569 -10.78 -37.95 -1.05
N TRP A 570 -11.07 -38.37 0.17
CA TRP A 570 -10.65 -39.67 0.68
C TRP A 570 -11.20 -40.84 -0.16
N ALA A 571 -12.47 -40.80 -0.54
CA ALA A 571 -13.09 -41.82 -1.36
C ALA A 571 -12.44 -41.91 -2.73
N ILE A 572 -12.16 -40.77 -3.38
CA ILE A 572 -11.43 -40.72 -4.66
C ILE A 572 -10.05 -41.33 -4.54
N LEU A 573 -9.26 -40.91 -3.53
CA LEU A 573 -7.90 -41.38 -3.33
C LEU A 573 -7.82 -42.86 -2.98
N THR A 574 -8.82 -43.38 -2.26
CA THR A 574 -8.92 -44.81 -1.95
C THR A 574 -9.26 -45.63 -3.19
N GLU A 575 -10.18 -45.17 -4.03
CA GLU A 575 -10.58 -45.86 -5.27
C GLU A 575 -9.43 -45.90 -6.28
N TYR A 576 -8.66 -44.84 -6.39
CA TYR A 576 -7.55 -44.73 -7.36
C TYR A 576 -6.18 -44.74 -6.66
N ARG A 577 -6.02 -45.53 -5.60
CA ARG A 577 -4.78 -45.61 -4.80
C ARG A 577 -3.57 -45.97 -5.66
N ASP A 578 -3.71 -46.90 -6.55
CA ASP A 578 -2.61 -47.36 -7.45
C ASP A 578 -2.17 -46.23 -8.41
N VAL A 579 -3.14 -45.45 -8.90
CA VAL A 579 -2.85 -44.27 -9.75
C VAL A 579 -2.14 -43.16 -8.97
N LEU A 580 -2.50 -42.98 -7.68
CA LEU A 580 -1.81 -42.05 -6.79
C LEU A 580 -0.35 -42.48 -6.54
N ASP A 581 -0.09 -43.78 -6.41
CA ASP A 581 1.28 -44.32 -6.24
C ASP A 581 2.10 -44.08 -7.50
N ILE A 582 1.54 -44.34 -8.69
CA ILE A 582 2.20 -44.07 -9.98
C ILE A 582 2.52 -42.58 -10.09
N LEU A 583 1.56 -41.70 -9.82
CA LEU A 583 1.76 -40.28 -9.88
C LEU A 583 2.84 -39.76 -8.93
N ALA A 584 2.83 -40.26 -7.67
CA ALA A 584 3.85 -39.93 -6.70
C ALA A 584 5.23 -40.42 -7.12
N GLY A 585 5.34 -41.63 -7.70
CA GLY A 585 6.57 -42.20 -8.25
C GLY A 585 7.15 -41.32 -9.37
N GLU A 586 6.34 -40.96 -10.34
CA GLU A 586 6.73 -40.05 -11.45
C GLU A 586 7.15 -38.68 -10.95
N LEU A 587 6.43 -38.11 -9.94
CA LEU A 587 6.82 -36.85 -9.32
C LEU A 587 8.15 -36.94 -8.58
N LEU A 588 8.45 -38.04 -7.93
CA LEU A 588 9.73 -38.25 -7.25
C LEU A 588 10.89 -38.34 -8.24
N GLU A 589 10.65 -38.88 -9.44
CA GLU A 589 11.66 -39.02 -10.50
C GLU A 589 11.84 -37.71 -11.29
N LYS A 590 10.75 -37.14 -11.79
CA LYS A 590 10.80 -36.01 -12.72
C LYS A 590 10.65 -34.63 -12.04
N GLU A 591 10.26 -34.59 -10.76
CA GLU A 591 9.99 -33.40 -9.94
C GLU A 591 8.86 -32.50 -10.47
N THR A 592 8.52 -32.59 -11.74
CA THR A 592 7.45 -31.79 -12.39
C THR A 592 6.79 -32.61 -13.50
N LEU A 593 5.47 -32.64 -13.52
CA LEU A 593 4.69 -33.28 -14.56
C LEU A 593 3.78 -32.26 -15.23
N HIS A 594 3.70 -32.34 -16.54
CA HIS A 594 2.85 -31.49 -17.38
C HIS A 594 1.58 -32.23 -17.81
N ARG A 595 0.61 -31.47 -18.36
CA ARG A 595 -0.72 -31.96 -18.71
C ARG A 595 -0.71 -33.24 -19.55
N ALA A 596 0.16 -33.35 -20.56
CA ALA A 596 0.22 -34.53 -21.42
C ALA A 596 0.61 -35.83 -20.65
N GLU A 597 1.52 -35.71 -19.66
CA GLU A 597 1.92 -36.82 -18.79
C GLU A 597 0.79 -37.16 -17.80
N LEU A 598 0.10 -36.14 -17.27
CA LEU A 598 -1.05 -36.34 -16.38
C LEU A 598 -2.22 -37.02 -17.11
N GLU A 599 -2.51 -36.63 -18.36
CA GLU A 599 -3.53 -37.28 -19.20
C GLU A 599 -3.23 -38.76 -19.43
N ALA A 600 -1.95 -39.13 -19.60
CA ALA A 600 -1.55 -40.51 -19.73
C ALA A 600 -1.71 -41.30 -18.41
N ILE A 601 -1.32 -40.72 -17.27
CA ILE A 601 -1.45 -41.35 -15.94
C ILE A 601 -2.91 -41.55 -15.55
N PHE A 602 -3.76 -40.59 -15.89
CA PHE A 602 -5.17 -40.54 -15.46
C PHE A 602 -6.15 -41.10 -16.51
N ALA A 603 -5.67 -41.81 -17.55
CA ALA A 603 -6.50 -42.34 -18.62
C ALA A 603 -7.69 -43.18 -18.14
N ASP A 604 -7.50 -43.93 -17.04
CA ASP A 604 -8.51 -44.82 -16.45
C ASP A 604 -9.32 -44.15 -15.34
N VAL A 605 -9.01 -42.90 -14.96
CA VAL A 605 -9.71 -42.17 -13.88
C VAL A 605 -11.04 -41.61 -14.44
N ARG A 606 -12.14 -42.10 -13.92
CA ARG A 606 -13.46 -41.65 -14.29
C ARG A 606 -13.86 -40.41 -13.50
N LYS A 607 -14.50 -39.46 -14.19
CA LYS A 607 -15.13 -38.31 -13.54
C LYS A 607 -16.25 -38.74 -12.60
N ARG A 608 -16.27 -38.16 -11.41
CA ARG A 608 -17.38 -38.29 -10.46
C ARG A 608 -18.66 -37.71 -11.07
N PRO A 609 -19.85 -38.23 -10.67
CA PRO A 609 -21.10 -37.61 -11.05
C PRO A 609 -21.12 -36.14 -10.58
N LYS A 610 -21.72 -35.27 -11.39
CA LYS A 610 -21.86 -33.86 -11.02
C LYS A 610 -22.65 -33.73 -9.74
N LEU A 611 -22.08 -33.07 -8.73
CA LEU A 611 -22.75 -32.77 -7.45
C LEU A 611 -23.73 -31.61 -7.64
N THR A 612 -24.75 -31.83 -8.47
CA THR A 612 -25.73 -30.82 -8.87
C THR A 612 -26.81 -30.60 -7.83
N MET A 613 -26.93 -31.52 -6.86
CA MET A 613 -28.10 -31.48 -5.99
C MET A 613 -27.88 -30.61 -4.77
N PHE A 614 -28.41 -29.42 -4.85
CA PHE A 614 -28.88 -28.67 -3.70
C PHE A 614 -30.26 -29.25 -3.38
N ASP A 615 -30.29 -30.38 -2.67
CA ASP A 615 -31.56 -31.14 -2.40
C ASP A 615 -32.48 -30.44 -1.40
N ASP A 616 -32.02 -29.38 -0.77
CA ASP A 616 -32.77 -28.66 0.24
C ASP A 616 -33.30 -27.33 -0.26
N PHE A 617 -34.37 -27.41 -1.02
CA PHE A 617 -35.12 -26.23 -1.46
C PHE A 617 -36.18 -25.78 -0.46
N GLY A 618 -36.12 -26.24 0.80
CA GLY A 618 -37.11 -25.90 1.82
C GLY A 618 -38.53 -26.32 1.42
N GLY A 619 -38.69 -27.52 0.85
CA GLY A 619 -39.97 -28.06 0.36
C GLY A 619 -40.45 -27.51 -0.98
N ARG A 620 -39.68 -26.66 -1.64
CA ARG A 620 -39.97 -26.17 -3.00
C ARG A 620 -39.52 -27.18 -4.02
N ILE A 621 -40.34 -27.44 -5.06
CA ILE A 621 -40.03 -28.37 -6.10
C ILE A 621 -39.41 -27.62 -7.31
N PRO A 622 -38.15 -27.93 -7.72
CA PRO A 622 -37.58 -27.36 -8.93
C PRO A 622 -38.39 -27.69 -10.18
N SER A 623 -38.27 -26.84 -11.19
CA SER A 623 -38.92 -27.12 -12.49
C SER A 623 -38.12 -28.16 -13.25
N ASP A 624 -38.80 -29.19 -13.79
CA ASP A 624 -38.20 -30.18 -14.70
C ASP A 624 -37.96 -29.63 -16.10
N LYS A 625 -38.46 -28.43 -16.41
CA LYS A 625 -38.29 -27.80 -17.69
C LYS A 625 -36.87 -27.28 -17.86
N PRO A 626 -36.12 -27.71 -18.87
CA PRO A 626 -34.77 -27.23 -19.10
C PRO A 626 -34.75 -25.72 -19.40
N PRO A 627 -33.64 -25.03 -19.05
CA PRO A 627 -33.46 -23.61 -19.39
C PRO A 627 -33.53 -23.41 -20.91
N ILE A 628 -33.92 -22.20 -21.32
CA ILE A 628 -33.89 -21.84 -22.74
C ILE A 628 -32.44 -21.74 -23.22
N LYS A 629 -32.23 -22.18 -24.47
CA LYS A 629 -30.91 -22.06 -25.09
C LYS A 629 -30.57 -20.60 -25.35
N THR A 630 -29.33 -20.24 -25.06
CA THR A 630 -28.80 -18.93 -25.40
C THR A 630 -28.61 -18.74 -26.89
N PRO A 631 -28.53 -17.52 -27.40
CA PRO A 631 -28.21 -17.30 -28.82
C PRO A 631 -26.90 -17.94 -29.26
N GLY A 632 -25.91 -18.02 -28.39
CA GLY A 632 -24.63 -18.67 -28.63
C GLY A 632 -24.76 -20.19 -28.78
N GLU A 633 -25.52 -20.86 -27.89
CA GLU A 633 -25.81 -22.29 -27.99
C GLU A 633 -26.58 -22.61 -29.27
N LEU A 634 -27.54 -21.76 -29.66
CA LEU A 634 -28.28 -21.90 -30.89
C LEU A 634 -27.40 -21.68 -32.13
N ALA A 635 -26.45 -20.77 -32.08
CA ALA A 635 -25.47 -20.54 -33.15
C ALA A 635 -24.53 -21.73 -33.30
N MET A 636 -24.02 -22.28 -32.17
CA MET A 636 -23.19 -23.50 -32.20
C MET A 636 -23.94 -24.70 -32.82
N GLU A 637 -25.20 -24.89 -32.46
CA GLU A 637 -26.03 -25.96 -33.07
C GLU A 637 -26.22 -25.79 -34.57
N ARG A 638 -26.22 -24.54 -35.04
CA ARG A 638 -26.35 -24.23 -36.49
C ARG A 638 -25.00 -24.20 -37.20
N GLY A 639 -23.89 -24.37 -36.47
CA GLY A 639 -22.54 -24.23 -37.04
C GLY A 639 -22.19 -22.78 -37.41
N GLU A 640 -22.88 -21.80 -36.84
CA GLU A 640 -22.66 -20.38 -37.08
C GLU A 640 -21.59 -19.82 -36.10
N PRO A 641 -20.73 -18.89 -36.55
CA PRO A 641 -19.77 -18.27 -35.65
C PRO A 641 -20.47 -17.44 -34.56
N TRP A 642 -20.07 -17.62 -33.32
CA TRP A 642 -20.53 -16.84 -32.15
C TRP A 642 -19.33 -16.45 -31.26
N PRO A 643 -19.28 -15.24 -30.73
CA PRO A 643 -20.23 -14.13 -30.92
C PRO A 643 -20.20 -13.58 -32.36
N GLN A 644 -21.34 -13.03 -32.81
CA GLN A 644 -21.32 -12.24 -34.03
C GLN A 644 -20.36 -11.09 -33.86
N ALA A 645 -19.49 -10.84 -34.84
CA ALA A 645 -18.51 -9.78 -34.81
C ALA A 645 -19.23 -8.45 -34.54
N MET A 646 -19.07 -7.92 -33.32
CA MET A 646 -19.55 -6.58 -33.02
C MET A 646 -18.73 -5.58 -33.83
N PRO A 647 -19.36 -4.54 -34.39
CA PRO A 647 -18.61 -3.50 -35.07
C PRO A 647 -17.61 -2.89 -34.06
N GLU A 648 -16.36 -2.80 -34.47
CA GLU A 648 -15.29 -2.27 -33.66
C GLU A 648 -15.66 -0.86 -33.13
N PRO A 649 -15.59 -0.61 -31.83
CA PRO A 649 -15.99 0.66 -31.25
C PRO A 649 -15.29 1.83 -31.93
N ALA A 650 -16.02 2.94 -32.13
CA ALA A 650 -15.51 4.12 -32.84
C ALA A 650 -14.21 4.67 -32.23
N PHE A 651 -14.05 4.56 -30.91
CA PHE A 651 -12.84 4.99 -30.21
C PHE A 651 -11.63 4.11 -30.57
N LYS A 652 -11.76 2.79 -30.73
CA LYS A 652 -10.66 1.91 -31.18
C LYS A 652 -10.18 2.27 -32.58
N LYS A 653 -11.11 2.58 -33.49
CA LYS A 653 -10.77 3.08 -34.84
C LYS A 653 -10.04 4.40 -34.77
N ALA A 654 -10.48 5.32 -33.90
CA ALA A 654 -9.83 6.62 -33.73
C ALA A 654 -8.41 6.48 -33.12
N ILE A 655 -8.21 5.61 -32.13
CA ILE A 655 -6.89 5.30 -31.55
C ILE A 655 -5.98 4.68 -32.61
N ALA A 656 -6.45 3.71 -33.39
CA ALA A 656 -5.67 3.09 -34.45
C ALA A 656 -5.25 4.09 -35.53
N GLN A 657 -6.13 5.02 -35.91
CA GLN A 657 -5.82 6.09 -36.85
C GLN A 657 -4.79 7.09 -36.29
N ALA A 658 -4.93 7.48 -35.01
CA ALA A 658 -3.97 8.36 -34.34
C ALA A 658 -2.58 7.71 -34.22
N SER A 659 -2.53 6.41 -33.88
CA SER A 659 -1.28 5.65 -33.80
C SER A 659 -0.59 5.50 -35.16
N ALA A 660 -1.37 5.25 -36.22
CA ALA A 660 -0.85 5.18 -37.59
C ALA A 660 -0.29 6.55 -38.08
N ALA A 661 -0.95 7.64 -37.69
CA ALA A 661 -0.46 8.99 -38.00
C ALA A 661 0.84 9.33 -37.25
N HIS A 662 0.97 8.88 -36.01
CA HIS A 662 2.22 9.03 -35.21
C HIS A 662 3.36 8.18 -35.77
N ALA A 663 3.10 6.96 -36.23
CA ALA A 663 4.09 6.08 -36.81
C ALA A 663 4.62 6.59 -38.17
N GLN A 664 3.84 7.40 -38.90
CA GLN A 664 4.26 8.04 -40.15
C GLN A 664 5.12 9.31 -39.92
N GLN A 665 5.12 9.88 -38.72
CA GLN A 665 6.02 10.96 -38.32
C GLN A 665 7.27 10.34 -37.69
N GLY A 666 8.17 9.75 -38.50
CA GLY A 666 9.44 9.17 -38.07
C GLY A 666 10.37 10.21 -37.41
N PRO A 667 11.43 9.76 -36.67
CA PRO A 667 12.26 10.60 -35.80
C PRO A 667 13.27 11.50 -36.55
N ASN A 668 12.90 12.08 -37.68
CA ASN A 668 13.75 13.03 -38.44
C ASN A 668 12.96 14.30 -38.72
N GLY A 669 13.14 15.29 -37.89
CA GLY A 669 12.59 16.63 -38.10
C GLY A 669 13.18 17.67 -37.16
N ASN A 670 14.46 17.98 -37.32
CA ASN A 670 15.03 19.28 -36.90
C ASN A 670 14.31 20.41 -37.64
N GLY A 671 13.17 20.84 -37.11
CA GLY A 671 12.41 21.99 -37.59
C GLY A 671 12.75 23.24 -36.78
N VAL A 672 13.63 24.05 -37.32
CA VAL A 672 13.92 25.44 -36.91
C VAL A 672 12.60 26.22 -36.95
N TYR A 673 12.06 26.64 -35.82
CA TYR A 673 11.03 27.66 -35.77
C TYR A 673 11.63 29.03 -35.97
N ALA A 674 11.53 29.52 -37.20
CA ALA A 674 11.70 30.94 -37.51
C ALA A 674 10.31 31.63 -37.33
N GLY A 675 10.22 32.50 -36.33
CA GLY A 675 9.08 33.37 -36.17
C GLY A 675 9.03 34.43 -37.26
N SER A 676 7.84 34.61 -37.84
CA SER A 676 7.52 35.85 -38.57
C SER A 676 6.02 36.09 -38.48
N HIS A 677 5.67 37.13 -37.74
CA HIS A 677 4.38 37.81 -37.94
C HIS A 677 4.40 38.56 -39.27
N PRO A 678 3.30 38.63 -39.98
CA PRO A 678 2.96 39.88 -40.62
C PRO A 678 1.51 40.33 -40.30
N GLY A 679 1.38 41.59 -39.95
CA GLY A 679 0.14 42.26 -39.93
C GLY A 679 -0.30 42.76 -41.31
N GLY A 680 -1.58 43.05 -41.45
CA GLY A 680 -2.07 44.06 -42.41
C GLY A 680 -2.99 43.55 -43.51
N GLN A 681 -4.28 43.77 -43.31
CA GLN A 681 -5.29 44.26 -44.28
C GLN A 681 -5.29 43.76 -45.75
N GLN A 682 -6.40 43.12 -46.19
CA GLN A 682 -7.38 43.79 -47.08
C GLN A 682 -8.49 42.82 -47.53
N ALA A 683 -9.66 43.39 -47.70
CA ALA A 683 -10.90 42.81 -48.14
C ALA A 683 -10.89 42.25 -49.56
N GLY A 684 -11.58 41.15 -49.80
CA GLY A 684 -11.86 40.64 -51.14
C GLY A 684 -13.01 39.63 -51.09
N ARG A 685 -14.20 40.08 -51.50
CA ARG A 685 -15.37 39.27 -51.79
C ARG A 685 -15.03 38.18 -52.84
N HIS A 686 -15.39 36.92 -52.59
CA HIS A 686 -15.84 36.04 -53.66
C HIS A 686 -16.86 35.03 -53.12
N GLN A 687 -17.82 34.78 -54.01
CA GLN A 687 -19.06 34.07 -53.84
C GLN A 687 -18.91 32.57 -53.58
N ALA A 688 -19.95 32.07 -52.96
CA ALA A 688 -20.31 30.69 -52.69
C ALA A 688 -20.20 29.71 -53.87
N ASN A 689 -19.77 28.50 -53.56
CA ASN A 689 -20.32 27.26 -54.10
C ASN A 689 -20.01 26.14 -53.10
N GLY A 690 -21.03 25.77 -52.32
CA GLY A 690 -20.98 24.57 -51.48
C GLY A 690 -21.33 23.36 -52.29
N PRO A 691 -20.67 22.21 -52.01
CA PRO A 691 -21.17 20.93 -52.50
C PRO A 691 -22.28 20.40 -51.60
N ALA A 692 -23.28 19.80 -52.26
CA ALA A 692 -24.51 19.24 -51.73
C ALA A 692 -24.26 18.18 -50.64
N GLN A 693 -25.08 18.22 -49.60
CA GLN A 693 -25.27 17.11 -48.65
C GLN A 693 -25.92 15.90 -49.38
N PRO A 694 -25.47 14.67 -49.13
CA PRO A 694 -26.25 13.50 -49.52
C PRO A 694 -27.39 13.29 -48.52
N ASP A 695 -28.57 13.27 -49.09
CA ASP A 695 -29.84 12.94 -48.46
C ASP A 695 -29.86 11.42 -48.16
N TYR A 696 -29.80 11.02 -46.90
CA TYR A 696 -30.05 9.67 -46.47
C TYR A 696 -31.52 9.50 -46.16
N GLY A 697 -32.28 9.15 -47.20
CA GLY A 697 -33.65 8.66 -47.10
C GLY A 697 -33.67 7.36 -46.24
N ALA A 698 -34.48 7.38 -45.21
CA ALA A 698 -34.77 6.20 -44.40
C ALA A 698 -35.52 5.15 -45.22
N PRO A 699 -35.17 3.83 -45.11
CA PRO A 699 -35.96 2.78 -45.70
C PRO A 699 -37.33 2.68 -45.02
N ALA A 700 -38.39 2.73 -45.81
CA ALA A 700 -39.76 2.46 -45.37
C ALA A 700 -39.91 1.01 -44.87
N GLY A 701 -40.42 0.83 -43.65
CA GLY A 701 -40.97 -0.43 -43.22
C GLY A 701 -40.46 -1.06 -41.94
N TRP A 702 -40.23 -0.30 -40.88
CA TRP A 702 -40.08 -0.89 -39.53
C TRP A 702 -41.07 -0.21 -38.56
N HIS A 703 -42.14 -0.94 -38.21
CA HIS A 703 -43.01 -0.61 -37.08
C HIS A 703 -42.46 -1.36 -35.84
N ALA A 704 -41.92 -0.63 -34.86
CA ALA A 704 -41.65 -1.17 -33.56
C ALA A 704 -42.96 -1.48 -32.82
N PRO A 705 -43.09 -2.59 -32.06
CA PRO A 705 -44.25 -2.84 -31.20
C PRO A 705 -44.31 -1.80 -30.11
N GLY A 706 -45.47 -1.15 -29.97
CA GLY A 706 -45.70 -0.02 -29.11
C GLY A 706 -45.57 -0.35 -27.63
N TRP A 707 -44.78 0.45 -26.95
CA TRP A 707 -44.90 0.66 -25.51
C TRP A 707 -45.97 1.73 -25.26
N PRO A 708 -46.85 1.56 -24.28
CA PRO A 708 -47.81 2.61 -23.94
C PRO A 708 -47.09 3.85 -23.44
N PRO A 709 -47.55 5.07 -23.82
CA PRO A 709 -46.95 6.30 -23.34
C PRO A 709 -47.18 6.47 -21.83
N PRO A 710 -46.24 7.12 -21.12
CA PRO A 710 -46.41 7.44 -19.69
C PRO A 710 -47.54 8.46 -19.51
N PRO A 711 -48.34 8.37 -18.46
CA PRO A 711 -49.44 9.31 -18.21
C PRO A 711 -48.91 10.72 -17.97
N HIS A 712 -49.53 11.69 -18.61
CA HIS A 712 -49.30 13.12 -18.41
C HIS A 712 -49.57 13.53 -16.96
N GLN A 713 -48.56 14.00 -16.28
CA GLN A 713 -48.72 14.67 -14.99
C GLN A 713 -49.30 16.06 -15.21
N GLN A 714 -50.58 16.23 -14.90
CA GLN A 714 -51.16 17.53 -14.64
C GLN A 714 -50.69 18.01 -13.26
N GLN A 715 -50.14 19.22 -13.24
CA GLN A 715 -49.89 20.00 -12.02
C GLN A 715 -51.18 20.25 -11.29
N GLN A 716 -51.36 19.75 -10.09
CA GLN A 716 -52.33 20.21 -9.10
C GLN A 716 -51.60 20.45 -7.77
N GLN A 717 -51.88 21.65 -7.20
CA GLN A 717 -51.40 22.13 -5.92
C GLN A 717 -51.93 21.29 -4.74
N PRO A 718 -51.23 21.30 -3.59
CA PRO A 718 -51.58 20.45 -2.47
C PRO A 718 -52.69 21.02 -1.61
N GLN A 719 -53.73 20.26 -1.35
CA GLN A 719 -54.67 20.46 -0.23
C GLN A 719 -54.89 19.11 0.45
N GLY A 720 -54.70 19.12 1.79
CA GLY A 720 -55.46 18.34 2.77
C GLY A 720 -55.02 16.89 2.98
N GLY A 721 -54.46 16.66 4.14
CA GLY A 721 -54.09 15.37 4.64
C GLY A 721 -55.27 14.39 4.82
N TYR A 722 -55.00 13.13 4.57
CA TYR A 722 -55.79 12.02 5.09
C TYR A 722 -54.87 11.04 5.81
N TRP A 723 -55.14 10.89 7.07
CA TRP A 723 -54.58 9.84 7.95
C TRP A 723 -55.22 8.50 7.62
N TYR A 724 -54.41 7.45 7.36
CA TYR A 724 -54.81 6.06 7.44
C TYR A 724 -54.59 5.54 8.86
N PRO A 725 -55.52 4.85 9.47
CA PRO A 725 -55.33 4.23 10.78
C PRO A 725 -54.49 2.94 10.63
N PRO A 726 -53.62 2.63 11.61
CA PRO A 726 -52.88 1.38 11.66
C PRO A 726 -53.79 0.19 12.05
N PRO A 727 -53.38 -1.04 11.66
CA PRO A 727 -54.13 -2.24 12.03
C PRO A 727 -54.09 -2.51 13.54
N PRO A 728 -55.12 -3.11 14.13
CA PRO A 728 -55.24 -3.28 15.57
C PRO A 728 -54.36 -4.42 16.08
N GLY A 729 -53.54 -4.13 17.13
CA GLY A 729 -52.93 -5.20 17.90
C GLY A 729 -51.51 -5.00 18.42
N TRP A 730 -51.10 -3.79 18.81
CA TRP A 730 -49.88 -3.65 19.63
C TRP A 730 -50.14 -2.62 20.74
N GLY A 731 -50.17 -3.10 21.99
CA GLY A 731 -50.37 -2.30 23.18
C GLY A 731 -49.18 -1.41 23.48
N GLN A 732 -49.45 -0.20 23.90
CA GLN A 732 -48.46 0.78 24.37
C GLN A 732 -47.89 0.34 25.73
N PRO A 733 -46.59 0.53 26.00
CA PRO A 733 -46.04 0.47 27.35
C PRO A 733 -46.33 1.80 28.09
N PRO A 734 -46.47 1.77 29.43
CA PRO A 734 -46.89 2.91 30.24
C PRO A 734 -45.75 3.93 30.41
N GLN A 735 -46.11 5.23 30.35
CA GLN A 735 -45.27 6.35 30.74
C GLN A 735 -44.96 6.31 32.23
N GLN A 736 -43.71 6.27 32.62
CA GLN A 736 -43.25 6.57 33.98
C GLN A 736 -42.47 7.90 34.00
N GLY A 737 -42.88 8.70 35.02
CA GLY A 737 -42.49 10.07 35.21
C GLY A 737 -41.05 10.32 35.57
N GLN A 738 -40.61 11.53 35.29
CA GLN A 738 -39.34 12.12 35.69
C GLN A 738 -39.20 12.11 37.22
N GLN A 739 -38.16 11.45 37.75
CA GLN A 739 -37.57 11.74 39.07
C GLN A 739 -36.05 11.73 38.94
N GLY A 740 -35.46 12.79 39.50
CA GLY A 740 -34.04 13.15 39.39
C GLY A 740 -33.11 12.15 40.11
N TYR A 741 -31.91 12.03 39.58
CA TYR A 741 -30.82 11.27 40.17
C TYR A 741 -29.99 12.13 41.11
N PRO A 742 -29.63 11.62 42.33
CA PRO A 742 -28.58 12.18 43.15
C PRO A 742 -27.19 11.69 42.74
N PRO A 743 -26.07 12.39 43.09
CA PRO A 743 -24.73 12.10 42.64
C PRO A 743 -24.10 10.86 43.30
N PRO A 744 -23.11 10.20 42.67
CA PRO A 744 -22.53 8.94 43.17
C PRO A 744 -21.59 9.16 44.34
N GLN A 745 -21.83 8.40 45.43
CA GLN A 745 -20.93 8.26 46.57
C GLN A 745 -19.76 7.33 46.25
N GLN A 746 -18.57 7.78 46.65
CA GLN A 746 -17.36 6.98 46.67
C GLN A 746 -17.48 5.78 47.62
N ARG A 747 -17.25 4.57 47.11
CA ARG A 747 -17.06 3.38 47.95
C ARG A 747 -15.59 3.07 48.12
N HIS A 748 -15.20 3.00 49.38
CA HIS A 748 -13.89 2.51 49.87
C HIS A 748 -13.70 1.03 49.50
N ALA A 749 -12.47 0.67 49.14
CA ALA A 749 -12.01 -0.70 49.00
C ALA A 749 -11.73 -1.33 50.38
N PRO A 750 -11.99 -2.61 50.58
CA PRO A 750 -11.58 -3.32 51.80
C PRO A 750 -10.15 -3.83 51.67
N ALA A 751 -9.42 -3.77 52.79
CA ALA A 751 -8.06 -4.21 53.02
C ALA A 751 -7.91 -5.75 52.87
N GLY A 752 -6.81 -6.20 52.23
CA GLY A 752 -6.40 -7.61 52.23
C GLY A 752 -5.63 -7.99 53.51
N PRO A 753 -5.65 -9.27 53.89
CA PRO A 753 -4.95 -9.73 55.09
C PRO A 753 -3.48 -10.02 54.90
N ALA A 754 -2.74 -9.88 55.98
CA ALA A 754 -1.30 -9.95 56.13
C ALA A 754 -0.67 -11.31 55.81
N ALA A 755 0.57 -11.24 55.34
CA ALA A 755 1.48 -12.36 55.22
C ALA A 755 1.93 -12.86 56.54
N GLN A 756 2.00 -14.16 56.72
CA GLN A 756 2.79 -14.83 57.79
C GLN A 756 4.00 -15.51 57.15
N ASP A 757 5.16 -15.18 57.69
CA ASP A 757 6.44 -15.86 57.50
C ASP A 757 6.34 -17.30 58.07
N GLU A 758 6.86 -18.26 57.31
CA GLU A 758 7.49 -19.43 57.93
C GLU A 758 8.70 -19.85 57.08
N SER A 759 9.83 -19.80 57.79
CA SER A 759 11.14 -20.34 57.46
C SER A 759 11.18 -21.85 57.56
N GLY A 760 11.92 -22.53 56.73
CA GLY A 760 12.26 -23.93 56.96
C GLY A 760 13.14 -24.50 55.84
N ASP A 761 14.42 -24.62 56.14
CA ASP A 761 15.45 -25.41 55.47
C ASP A 761 14.99 -26.77 54.92
N ASP A 762 15.49 -27.24 53.82
CA ASP A 762 16.50 -28.32 53.85
C ASP A 762 16.97 -28.75 52.41
N ALA A 763 18.22 -29.18 52.46
CA ALA A 763 19.06 -29.58 51.36
C ALA A 763 18.68 -30.92 50.72
N GLY A 764 19.12 -31.15 49.47
CA GLY A 764 19.28 -32.52 49.01
C GLY A 764 19.43 -32.71 47.48
N ARG A 765 20.62 -32.53 46.99
CA ARG A 765 21.39 -33.37 46.02
C ARG A 765 20.68 -34.28 45.04
N SER A 766 20.96 -34.02 43.76
CA SER A 766 21.76 -34.91 42.86
C SER A 766 21.01 -36.00 42.10
N ASN A 767 21.15 -35.99 40.83
CA ASN A 767 21.78 -36.95 39.90
C ASN A 767 21.01 -37.09 38.57
N TYR A 768 21.68 -36.74 37.51
CA TYR A 768 21.61 -37.41 36.20
C TYR A 768 22.06 -38.89 36.34
N PRO A 769 21.76 -39.84 35.41
CA PRO A 769 22.16 -39.71 34.01
C PRO A 769 21.26 -40.49 32.99
N SER A 770 21.64 -40.29 31.73
CA SER A 770 21.58 -40.98 30.46
C SER A 770 20.41 -40.69 29.53
#